data_784a925d8cd3e6512718707415e180f4
#
_entry.id   784a925d8cd3e6512718707415e180f4
#
_cell.length_a   1.000
_cell.length_b   1.000
_cell.length_c   1.000
_cell.angle_alpha   90.00
_cell.angle_beta   90.00
_cell.angle_gamma   90.00
#
_symmetry.space_group_name_H-M   'P 1'
#
loop_
_entity.id
_entity.type
_entity.pdbx_description
1 polymer ?
#
loop_
_entity_poly.entity_id
_entity_poly.type
_entity_poly.pdbx_seq_one_letter_code
_entity_poly.pdbx_strand_id
1 'polypeptide(L)'
;MDQVSSTPILDRITGPADVRSLSEPELRALAEEIRQFLVATVSKTGGHLGPNLGVVELTLALHRVFRSPHDRILWDTGHQAYVHKLLTRPREGFARLRKLGGMSGYPNRSESEHDFIENSHASTGLSYAAGMAEALRRQGHDGQVVVVVGDGALTGGMAYEALNNIGHKKTPVIIVVNDNGRSYAPTIGGLAQHLAQQLTVLNPTYHATKNRVDRVLRALPAGDKAIEAGRRMKEGLKELVAPRTFFEYLGIKYSGPINGHDVEDVERTLRQVSRLKGPAVVHVITTKGRGYGPAEEDEIDHLHGVSAFDLLTAKPLSRKVTYTDVFGEALVKEAEREPRLIAITAAMGSSAGLGPFAERFPDRFFDVGIAEQHAVTFAAGLAMAGMRPVLAIYSTFLQRALDQVMMDVCLHRLPVTFVLDRAGITGDDGPSHHGIFDLTFLRAMPGLIVAAPSDPQELRDLIHTAIVGDAPFAIRFPKGAVGVSADAEPQPPRILPVGEWEVLRQGGAALLVATGKLVPVAMDAATLLDKEGVPVTVVNARYVKPLDPRLESWARRHPAVLTLEDNVATGGFGSAVAERLAPHGIPVTVMAVPDAFIEQGAQSELLKQLGLDAPGVAARIRQTLAEAETMPEPAIQPGS
;
A
#
# COMPACT_ATOMS: atom_id res chain seq x y z
N MET A 1 12.30 -29.77 17.79
CA MET A 1 11.29 -30.84 17.65
C MET A 1 10.06 -30.21 17.06
N ASP A 2 9.87 -30.37 15.76
CA ASP A 2 8.72 -29.85 15.02
C ASP A 2 7.47 -30.63 15.43
N GLN A 3 6.72 -30.13 16.40
CA GLN A 3 5.33 -30.54 16.53
C GLN A 3 4.59 -29.86 15.37
N VAL A 4 4.51 -30.57 14.24
CA VAL A 4 3.51 -30.27 13.22
C VAL A 4 2.16 -30.49 13.91
N SER A 5 1.50 -29.39 14.26
CA SER A 5 0.12 -29.43 14.76
C SER A 5 -0.72 -30.15 13.70
N SER A 6 -1.38 -31.23 14.07
CA SER A 6 -2.26 -31.95 13.16
C SER A 6 -3.40 -31.02 12.74
N THR A 7 -3.64 -30.90 11.44
CA THR A 7 -4.73 -30.09 10.86
C THR A 7 -5.75 -30.98 10.14
N PRO A 8 -6.41 -31.92 10.85
CA PRO A 8 -7.18 -33.00 10.24
C PRO A 8 -8.40 -32.51 9.44
N ILE A 9 -8.95 -31.34 9.77
CA ILE A 9 -10.08 -30.75 9.04
C ILE A 9 -9.56 -29.94 7.86
N LEU A 10 -8.56 -29.08 8.07
CA LEU A 10 -7.96 -28.27 7.01
C LEU A 10 -7.34 -29.16 5.91
N ASP A 11 -6.80 -30.32 6.25
CA ASP A 11 -6.25 -31.28 5.29
C ASP A 11 -7.30 -31.87 4.33
N ARG A 12 -8.58 -31.85 4.70
CA ARG A 12 -9.71 -32.30 3.88
C ARG A 12 -10.30 -31.21 2.99
N ILE A 13 -9.92 -29.94 3.21
CA ILE A 13 -10.43 -28.82 2.43
C ILE A 13 -9.64 -28.70 1.14
N THR A 14 -10.29 -28.96 0.02
CA THR A 14 -9.75 -28.85 -1.34
C THR A 14 -10.36 -27.68 -2.10
N GLY A 15 -11.48 -27.15 -1.62
CA GLY A 15 -12.15 -26.00 -2.20
C GLY A 15 -13.27 -25.45 -1.32
N PRO A 16 -13.88 -24.31 -1.72
CA PRO A 16 -14.91 -23.66 -0.91
C PRO A 16 -16.17 -24.51 -0.70
N ALA A 17 -16.41 -25.49 -1.58
CA ALA A 17 -17.55 -26.41 -1.47
C ALA A 17 -17.47 -27.28 -0.21
N ASP A 18 -16.27 -27.67 0.19
CA ASP A 18 -16.05 -28.54 1.35
C ASP A 18 -16.46 -27.85 2.65
N VAL A 19 -16.21 -26.54 2.75
CA VAL A 19 -16.57 -25.73 3.94
C VAL A 19 -18.09 -25.70 4.16
N ARG A 20 -18.90 -25.82 3.10
CA ARG A 20 -20.37 -25.77 3.20
C ARG A 20 -20.97 -26.99 3.89
N SER A 21 -20.29 -28.12 3.84
CA SER A 21 -20.73 -29.39 4.42
C SER A 21 -20.35 -29.57 5.89
N LEU A 22 -19.46 -28.72 6.43
CA LEU A 22 -18.97 -28.84 7.79
C LEU A 22 -20.04 -28.49 8.83
N SER A 23 -20.07 -29.27 9.91
CA SER A 23 -20.84 -28.99 11.10
C SER A 23 -20.24 -27.82 11.90
N GLU A 24 -21.02 -27.24 12.81
CA GLU A 24 -20.54 -26.14 13.65
C GLU A 24 -19.28 -26.48 14.49
N PRO A 25 -19.18 -27.65 15.16
CA PRO A 25 -17.94 -28.04 15.83
C PRO A 25 -16.74 -28.14 14.90
N GLU A 26 -16.92 -28.68 13.67
CA GLU A 26 -15.87 -28.76 12.67
C GLU A 26 -15.43 -27.38 12.16
N LEU A 27 -16.35 -26.43 12.01
CA LEU A 27 -16.02 -25.06 11.63
C LEU A 27 -15.19 -24.36 12.70
N ARG A 28 -15.50 -24.55 13.97
CA ARG A 28 -14.71 -23.99 15.08
C ARG A 28 -13.31 -24.58 15.10
N ALA A 29 -13.18 -25.89 14.91
CA ALA A 29 -11.89 -26.57 14.84
C ALA A 29 -11.11 -26.12 13.60
N LEU A 30 -11.75 -26.01 12.43
CA LEU A 30 -11.13 -25.49 11.22
C LEU A 30 -10.62 -24.05 11.39
N ALA A 31 -11.38 -23.19 12.06
CA ALA A 31 -10.95 -21.81 12.34
C ALA A 31 -9.66 -21.77 13.16
N GLU A 32 -9.54 -22.64 14.15
CA GLU A 32 -8.33 -22.76 14.96
C GLU A 32 -7.15 -23.34 14.17
N GLU A 33 -7.36 -24.39 13.38
CA GLU A 33 -6.35 -24.96 12.51
C GLU A 33 -5.82 -23.93 11.48
N ILE A 34 -6.70 -23.12 10.90
CA ILE A 34 -6.33 -22.02 9.98
C ILE A 34 -5.44 -20.99 10.70
N ARG A 35 -5.78 -20.58 11.92
CA ARG A 35 -4.97 -19.64 12.68
C ARG A 35 -3.56 -20.18 12.94
N GLN A 36 -3.49 -21.40 13.43
CA GLN A 36 -2.20 -22.07 13.70
C GLN A 36 -1.36 -22.18 12.42
N PHE A 37 -1.98 -22.57 11.31
CA PHE A 37 -1.32 -22.63 10.01
C PHE A 37 -0.78 -21.27 9.56
N LEU A 38 -1.60 -20.20 9.65
CA LEU A 38 -1.21 -18.85 9.25
C LEU A 38 -0.08 -18.31 10.12
N VAL A 39 -0.15 -18.47 11.44
CA VAL A 39 0.92 -18.04 12.37
C VAL A 39 2.22 -18.78 12.04
N ALA A 40 2.19 -20.11 11.87
CA ALA A 40 3.37 -20.91 11.56
C ALA A 40 3.96 -20.58 10.17
N THR A 41 3.13 -20.21 9.20
CA THR A 41 3.57 -19.87 7.86
C THR A 41 4.16 -18.45 7.82
N VAL A 42 3.42 -17.47 8.30
CA VAL A 42 3.81 -16.05 8.24
C VAL A 42 5.02 -15.76 9.12
N SER A 43 5.22 -16.51 10.22
CA SER A 43 6.46 -16.42 11.01
C SER A 43 7.73 -16.69 10.19
N LYS A 44 7.64 -17.52 9.15
CA LYS A 44 8.75 -17.91 8.26
C LYS A 44 8.84 -17.03 7.00
N THR A 45 7.68 -16.75 6.39
CA THR A 45 7.62 -16.03 5.10
C THR A 45 7.57 -14.51 5.25
N GLY A 46 7.12 -14.01 6.41
CA GLY A 46 6.60 -12.67 6.54
C GLY A 46 5.21 -12.55 5.90
N GLY A 47 4.56 -11.41 6.06
CA GLY A 47 3.25 -11.13 5.47
C GLY A 47 2.32 -10.36 6.39
N HIS A 48 1.03 -10.35 6.05
CA HIS A 48 -0.02 -9.70 6.83
C HIS A 48 -0.64 -10.71 7.81
N LEU A 49 -0.29 -10.65 9.09
CA LEU A 49 -0.75 -11.64 10.07
C LEU A 49 -2.03 -11.21 10.78
N GLY A 50 -1.98 -10.11 11.52
CA GLY A 50 -3.10 -9.66 12.34
C GLY A 50 -4.42 -9.47 11.58
N PRO A 51 -4.43 -8.81 10.40
CA PRO A 51 -5.63 -8.68 9.58
C PRO A 51 -6.27 -10.03 9.19
N ASN A 52 -5.45 -11.03 8.88
CA ASN A 52 -5.93 -12.35 8.46
C ASN A 52 -6.47 -13.18 9.63
N LEU A 53 -5.84 -13.10 10.80
CA LEU A 53 -6.34 -13.78 12.01
C LEU A 53 -7.70 -13.24 12.45
N GLY A 54 -7.97 -11.96 12.20
CA GLY A 54 -9.23 -11.30 12.54
C GLY A 54 -10.42 -11.70 11.66
N VAL A 55 -10.19 -12.23 10.46
CA VAL A 55 -11.28 -12.49 9.48
C VAL A 55 -11.51 -13.97 9.19
N VAL A 56 -11.03 -14.87 10.02
CA VAL A 56 -11.16 -16.32 9.78
C VAL A 56 -12.62 -16.73 9.71
N GLU A 57 -13.40 -16.46 10.76
CA GLU A 57 -14.83 -16.82 10.82
C GLU A 57 -15.65 -16.09 9.76
N LEU A 58 -15.36 -14.80 9.54
CA LEU A 58 -16.00 -14.03 8.47
C LEU A 58 -15.79 -14.66 7.10
N THR A 59 -14.56 -15.10 6.79
CA THR A 59 -14.24 -15.72 5.51
C THR A 59 -14.92 -17.07 5.36
N LEU A 60 -14.95 -17.89 6.42
CA LEU A 60 -15.69 -19.16 6.44
C LEU A 60 -17.18 -18.92 6.15
N ALA A 61 -17.81 -17.96 6.84
CA ALA A 61 -19.21 -17.63 6.64
C ALA A 61 -19.51 -17.14 5.21
N LEU A 62 -18.62 -16.33 4.62
CA LEU A 62 -18.75 -15.88 3.23
C LEU A 62 -18.78 -17.06 2.26
N HIS A 63 -17.84 -18.01 2.37
CA HIS A 63 -17.78 -19.18 1.49
C HIS A 63 -18.89 -20.21 1.75
N ARG A 64 -19.54 -20.17 2.91
CA ARG A 64 -20.72 -21.00 3.22
C ARG A 64 -22.01 -20.41 2.63
N VAL A 65 -22.08 -19.10 2.50
CA VAL A 65 -23.27 -18.41 1.97
C VAL A 65 -23.20 -18.22 0.46
N PHE A 66 -22.04 -17.78 -0.03
CA PHE A 66 -21.84 -17.45 -1.44
C PHE A 66 -21.04 -18.54 -2.18
N ARG A 67 -21.44 -18.78 -3.42
CA ARG A 67 -20.85 -19.81 -4.29
C ARG A 67 -19.79 -19.19 -5.20
N SER A 68 -18.64 -18.81 -4.66
CA SER A 68 -17.51 -18.36 -5.47
C SER A 68 -17.01 -19.51 -6.39
N PRO A 69 -16.65 -19.28 -7.67
CA PRO A 69 -16.55 -17.97 -8.35
C PRO A 69 -17.86 -17.48 -9.00
N HIS A 70 -18.97 -18.22 -8.95
CA HIS A 70 -20.26 -17.79 -9.48
C HIS A 70 -20.73 -16.48 -8.81
N ASP A 71 -20.73 -16.44 -7.48
CA ASP A 71 -20.83 -15.19 -6.71
C ASP A 71 -19.44 -14.54 -6.61
N ARG A 72 -19.36 -13.23 -6.79
CA ARG A 72 -18.11 -12.47 -6.80
C ARG A 72 -17.78 -11.96 -5.41
N ILE A 73 -16.78 -12.55 -4.73
CA ILE A 73 -16.29 -12.07 -3.44
C ILE A 73 -15.04 -11.22 -3.68
N LEU A 74 -15.12 -9.93 -3.38
CA LEU A 74 -14.06 -8.97 -3.58
C LEU A 74 -13.45 -8.56 -2.24
N TRP A 75 -12.16 -8.33 -2.21
CA TRP A 75 -11.43 -7.91 -1.03
C TRP A 75 -10.80 -6.53 -1.28
N ASP A 76 -11.32 -5.49 -0.64
CA ASP A 76 -10.70 -4.16 -0.70
C ASP A 76 -9.31 -4.22 -0.03
N THR A 77 -8.31 -3.59 -0.65
CA THR A 77 -6.91 -3.72 -0.26
C THR A 77 -6.36 -5.15 -0.42
N GLY A 78 -7.11 -6.18 -0.05
CA GLY A 78 -6.78 -7.58 -0.26
C GLY A 78 -5.72 -8.19 0.67
N HIS A 79 -5.14 -7.41 1.60
CA HIS A 79 -4.14 -7.89 2.56
C HIS A 79 -4.72 -8.89 3.59
N GLN A 80 -6.03 -8.94 3.74
CA GLN A 80 -6.81 -9.82 4.62
C GLN A 80 -7.36 -11.06 3.90
N ALA A 81 -6.80 -11.44 2.73
CA ALA A 81 -7.35 -12.51 1.90
C ALA A 81 -6.65 -13.87 2.04
N TYR A 82 -5.76 -14.07 3.03
CA TYR A 82 -5.03 -15.34 3.16
C TYR A 82 -5.97 -16.52 3.46
N VAL A 83 -7.00 -16.31 4.28
CA VAL A 83 -8.01 -17.35 4.54
C VAL A 83 -8.77 -17.69 3.26
N HIS A 84 -9.18 -16.68 2.48
CA HIS A 84 -9.79 -16.88 1.16
C HIS A 84 -8.86 -17.69 0.23
N LYS A 85 -7.59 -17.32 0.14
CA LYS A 85 -6.57 -18.04 -0.63
C LYS A 85 -6.43 -19.49 -0.17
N LEU A 86 -6.45 -19.75 1.15
CA LEU A 86 -6.32 -21.06 1.72
C LEU A 86 -7.50 -21.98 1.38
N LEU A 87 -8.70 -21.41 1.25
CA LEU A 87 -9.93 -22.14 0.91
C LEU A 87 -10.14 -22.31 -0.61
N THR A 88 -9.41 -21.60 -1.45
CA THR A 88 -9.67 -21.53 -2.90
C THR A 88 -8.53 -22.09 -3.76
N ARG A 89 -7.46 -22.56 -3.14
CA ARG A 89 -6.27 -23.07 -3.87
C ARG A 89 -5.43 -24.02 -3.01
N PRO A 90 -4.47 -24.77 -3.63
CA PRO A 90 -3.62 -25.68 -2.90
C PRO A 90 -2.80 -25.00 -1.82
N ARG A 91 -2.79 -25.58 -0.63
CA ARG A 91 -2.13 -25.05 0.58
C ARG A 91 -0.61 -24.97 0.45
N GLU A 92 -0.01 -25.85 -0.34
CA GLU A 92 1.44 -25.94 -0.58
C GLU A 92 2.01 -24.61 -1.11
N GLY A 93 1.21 -23.83 -1.82
CA GLY A 93 1.59 -22.52 -2.32
C GLY A 93 2.02 -21.53 -1.24
N PHE A 94 1.50 -21.69 -0.02
CA PHE A 94 1.84 -20.84 1.12
C PHE A 94 3.30 -20.95 1.58
N ALA A 95 3.98 -22.07 1.30
CA ALA A 95 5.41 -22.23 1.58
C ALA A 95 6.26 -21.19 0.83
N ARG A 96 5.75 -20.68 -0.30
CA ARG A 96 6.38 -19.63 -1.12
C ARG A 96 5.57 -18.33 -1.17
N LEU A 97 4.78 -18.07 -0.12
CA LEU A 97 4.01 -16.84 0.01
C LEU A 97 4.94 -15.62 -0.11
N ARG A 98 4.62 -14.68 -1.01
CA ARG A 98 5.36 -13.44 -1.26
C ARG A 98 6.80 -13.64 -1.78
N LYS A 99 7.14 -14.84 -2.27
CA LYS A 99 8.43 -15.13 -2.90
C LYS A 99 8.31 -15.10 -4.42
N LEU A 100 9.42 -14.87 -5.09
CA LEU A 100 9.51 -14.85 -6.54
C LEU A 100 8.99 -16.16 -7.16
N GLY A 101 8.06 -16.07 -8.12
CA GLY A 101 7.37 -17.21 -8.71
C GLY A 101 6.55 -18.03 -7.70
N GLY A 102 6.24 -17.47 -6.53
CA GLY A 102 5.38 -18.05 -5.50
C GLY A 102 4.03 -17.36 -5.43
N MET A 103 3.27 -17.66 -4.36
CA MET A 103 1.96 -17.09 -4.13
C MET A 103 2.04 -15.60 -3.76
N SER A 104 1.23 -14.76 -4.39
CA SER A 104 1.07 -13.34 -4.04
C SER A 104 0.48 -13.17 -2.63
N GLY A 105 0.91 -12.12 -1.94
CA GLY A 105 0.31 -11.69 -0.66
C GLY A 105 -1.07 -11.03 -0.79
N TYR A 106 -1.59 -10.90 -2.01
CA TYR A 106 -2.89 -10.29 -2.33
C TYR A 106 -3.66 -11.20 -3.28
N PRO A 107 -4.97 -11.00 -3.49
CA PRO A 107 -5.71 -11.67 -4.56
C PRO A 107 -5.01 -11.48 -5.90
N ASN A 108 -5.01 -12.53 -6.72
CA ASN A 108 -4.37 -12.50 -8.03
C ASN A 108 -5.12 -13.42 -8.99
N ARG A 109 -5.68 -12.85 -10.06
CA ARG A 109 -6.48 -13.56 -11.09
C ARG A 109 -5.69 -14.62 -11.84
N SER A 110 -4.38 -14.46 -11.95
CA SER A 110 -3.53 -15.50 -12.55
C SER A 110 -3.35 -16.73 -11.67
N GLU A 111 -3.63 -16.62 -10.36
CA GLU A 111 -3.50 -17.71 -9.40
C GLU A 111 -4.81 -18.47 -9.17
N SER A 112 -5.98 -17.80 -9.30
CA SER A 112 -7.27 -18.44 -9.00
C SER A 112 -8.44 -17.72 -9.69
N GLU A 113 -9.41 -18.51 -10.19
CA GLU A 113 -10.68 -18.01 -10.71
C GLU A 113 -11.58 -17.35 -9.64
N HIS A 114 -11.26 -17.55 -8.38
CA HIS A 114 -11.94 -16.94 -7.25
C HIS A 114 -11.47 -15.52 -6.93
N ASP A 115 -10.34 -15.09 -7.51
CA ASP A 115 -9.78 -13.75 -7.34
C ASP A 115 -10.22 -12.85 -8.52
N PHE A 116 -10.71 -11.65 -8.23
CA PHE A 116 -11.28 -10.74 -9.23
C PHE A 116 -10.53 -9.44 -9.41
N ILE A 117 -9.77 -9.01 -8.39
CA ILE A 117 -9.01 -7.74 -8.41
C ILE A 117 -7.65 -7.96 -7.76
N GLU A 118 -6.60 -7.37 -8.34
CA GLU A 118 -5.22 -7.43 -7.82
C GLU A 118 -4.78 -6.10 -7.20
N ASN A 119 -5.64 -5.09 -7.22
CA ASN A 119 -5.31 -3.76 -6.71
C ASN A 119 -5.36 -3.75 -5.19
N SER A 120 -4.20 -3.56 -4.55
CA SER A 120 -4.07 -3.43 -3.09
C SER A 120 -4.09 -1.98 -2.58
N HIS A 121 -4.35 -1.00 -3.44
CA HIS A 121 -4.66 0.36 -3.02
C HIS A 121 -6.07 0.42 -2.46
N ALA A 122 -6.23 0.81 -1.20
CA ALA A 122 -7.49 0.80 -0.48
C ALA A 122 -8.58 1.67 -1.14
N SER A 123 -9.84 1.44 -0.77
CA SER A 123 -11.02 2.23 -1.16
C SER A 123 -11.51 2.01 -2.60
N THR A 124 -10.93 1.07 -3.36
CA THR A 124 -11.30 0.79 -4.75
C THR A 124 -12.35 -0.32 -4.88
N GLY A 125 -12.44 -1.21 -3.89
CA GLY A 125 -13.27 -2.41 -3.93
C GLY A 125 -14.75 -2.13 -4.16
N LEU A 126 -15.29 -1.07 -3.58
CA LEU A 126 -16.69 -0.64 -3.76
C LEU A 126 -16.99 -0.25 -5.21
N SER A 127 -16.08 0.46 -5.88
CA SER A 127 -16.24 0.85 -7.28
C SER A 127 -16.18 -0.36 -8.23
N TYR A 128 -15.24 -1.29 -7.98
CA TYR A 128 -15.20 -2.57 -8.69
C TYR A 128 -16.50 -3.35 -8.51
N ALA A 129 -16.99 -3.46 -7.26
CA ALA A 129 -18.23 -4.16 -6.95
C ALA A 129 -19.43 -3.55 -7.67
N ALA A 130 -19.54 -2.22 -7.69
CA ALA A 130 -20.62 -1.52 -8.40
C ALA A 130 -20.59 -1.80 -9.92
N GLY A 131 -19.40 -1.74 -10.53
CA GLY A 131 -19.23 -2.05 -11.96
C GLY A 131 -19.56 -3.50 -12.29
N MET A 132 -19.09 -4.45 -11.49
CA MET A 132 -19.38 -5.88 -11.68
C MET A 132 -20.87 -6.20 -11.49
N ALA A 133 -21.52 -5.65 -10.46
CA ALA A 133 -22.94 -5.86 -10.22
C ALA A 133 -23.80 -5.34 -11.38
N GLU A 134 -23.45 -4.19 -11.94
CA GLU A 134 -24.14 -3.65 -13.11
C GLU A 134 -23.92 -4.52 -14.37
N ALA A 135 -22.71 -5.04 -14.56
CA ALA A 135 -22.40 -5.94 -15.67
C ALA A 135 -23.17 -7.26 -15.56
N LEU A 136 -23.16 -7.91 -14.39
CA LEU A 136 -23.90 -9.16 -14.15
C LEU A 136 -25.41 -8.97 -14.38
N ARG A 137 -25.98 -7.86 -13.88
CA ARG A 137 -27.38 -7.52 -14.08
C ARG A 137 -27.75 -7.39 -15.57
N ARG A 138 -26.90 -6.74 -16.37
CA ARG A 138 -27.11 -6.58 -17.82
C ARG A 138 -26.98 -7.88 -18.60
N GLN A 139 -26.13 -8.78 -18.11
CA GLN A 139 -25.94 -10.11 -18.69
C GLN A 139 -27.04 -11.11 -18.28
N GLY A 140 -27.96 -10.72 -17.38
CA GLY A 140 -28.94 -11.64 -16.81
C GLY A 140 -28.34 -12.72 -15.90
N HIS A 141 -27.14 -12.49 -15.38
CA HIS A 141 -26.46 -13.41 -14.48
C HIS A 141 -27.06 -13.29 -13.07
N ASP A 142 -27.33 -14.43 -12.42
CA ASP A 142 -27.97 -14.50 -11.10
C ASP A 142 -26.99 -14.46 -9.92
N GLY A 143 -25.69 -14.45 -10.19
CA GLY A 143 -24.64 -14.35 -9.17
C GLY A 143 -24.63 -12.99 -8.47
N GLN A 144 -24.26 -13.01 -7.19
CA GLN A 144 -24.19 -11.83 -6.35
C GLN A 144 -22.77 -11.25 -6.31
N VAL A 145 -22.68 -9.96 -6.00
CA VAL A 145 -21.39 -9.27 -5.78
C VAL A 145 -21.31 -8.87 -4.32
N VAL A 146 -20.29 -9.38 -3.65
CA VAL A 146 -19.98 -9.14 -2.25
C VAL A 146 -18.60 -8.50 -2.16
N VAL A 147 -18.47 -7.40 -1.42
CA VAL A 147 -17.18 -6.74 -1.21
C VAL A 147 -16.91 -6.59 0.28
N VAL A 148 -15.75 -7.10 0.71
CA VAL A 148 -15.25 -6.93 2.08
C VAL A 148 -14.36 -5.69 2.11
N VAL A 149 -14.72 -4.72 2.95
CA VAL A 149 -14.04 -3.42 3.08
C VAL A 149 -13.68 -3.21 4.55
N GLY A 150 -12.41 -2.93 4.84
CA GLY A 150 -12.00 -2.53 6.18
C GLY A 150 -12.49 -1.12 6.53
N ASP A 151 -12.71 -0.85 7.81
CA ASP A 151 -13.09 0.47 8.34
C ASP A 151 -12.08 1.56 7.93
N GLY A 152 -10.78 1.27 7.93
CA GLY A 152 -9.75 2.18 7.42
C GLY A 152 -9.94 2.54 5.94
N ALA A 153 -10.29 1.56 5.08
CA ALA A 153 -10.53 1.82 3.65
C ALA A 153 -11.76 2.70 3.38
N LEU A 154 -12.71 2.77 4.32
CA LEU A 154 -13.84 3.68 4.23
C LEU A 154 -13.47 5.15 4.46
N THR A 155 -12.25 5.46 4.92
CA THR A 155 -11.80 6.84 5.10
C THR A 155 -11.38 7.51 3.79
N GLY A 156 -11.13 6.73 2.72
CA GLY A 156 -10.75 7.24 1.41
C GLY A 156 -11.91 7.85 0.64
N GLY A 157 -11.66 8.96 -0.07
CA GLY A 157 -12.67 9.70 -0.83
C GLY A 157 -13.41 8.83 -1.86
N MET A 158 -12.69 7.96 -2.55
CA MET A 158 -13.27 7.05 -3.55
C MET A 158 -14.34 6.11 -2.97
N ALA A 159 -14.21 5.71 -1.70
CA ALA A 159 -15.24 4.91 -1.02
C ALA A 159 -16.55 5.71 -0.88
N TYR A 160 -16.49 6.99 -0.54
CA TYR A 160 -17.67 7.87 -0.45
C TYR A 160 -18.33 8.08 -1.82
N GLU A 161 -17.53 8.28 -2.88
CA GLU A 161 -18.03 8.39 -4.25
C GLU A 161 -18.78 7.13 -4.66
N ALA A 162 -18.21 5.95 -4.39
CA ALA A 162 -18.84 4.68 -4.68
C ALA A 162 -20.13 4.47 -3.89
N LEU A 163 -20.13 4.70 -2.57
CA LEU A 163 -21.29 4.59 -1.71
C LEU A 163 -22.44 5.51 -2.18
N ASN A 164 -22.13 6.76 -2.52
CA ASN A 164 -23.09 7.73 -3.05
C ASN A 164 -23.74 7.21 -4.34
N ASN A 165 -22.96 6.68 -5.27
CA ASN A 165 -23.45 6.13 -6.54
C ASN A 165 -24.25 4.83 -6.34
N ILE A 166 -23.76 3.90 -5.53
CA ILE A 166 -24.41 2.63 -5.20
C ILE A 166 -25.80 2.90 -4.59
N GLY A 167 -25.85 3.82 -3.63
CA GLY A 167 -27.09 4.19 -2.97
C GLY A 167 -28.10 4.85 -3.89
N HIS A 168 -27.64 5.80 -4.74
CA HIS A 168 -28.49 6.50 -5.70
C HIS A 168 -29.10 5.54 -6.75
N LYS A 169 -28.26 4.69 -7.35
CA LYS A 169 -28.69 3.75 -8.40
C LYS A 169 -29.36 2.49 -7.86
N LYS A 170 -29.33 2.27 -6.55
CA LYS A 170 -29.80 1.03 -5.91
C LYS A 170 -29.08 -0.21 -6.48
N THR A 171 -27.79 -0.09 -6.78
CA THR A 171 -26.98 -1.17 -7.33
C THR A 171 -26.91 -2.33 -6.31
N PRO A 172 -27.24 -3.59 -6.71
CA PRO A 172 -27.34 -4.71 -5.77
C PRO A 172 -25.96 -5.24 -5.38
N VAL A 173 -25.30 -4.55 -4.48
CA VAL A 173 -23.98 -4.93 -3.90
C VAL A 173 -24.18 -5.21 -2.42
N ILE A 174 -23.60 -6.30 -1.94
CA ILE A 174 -23.47 -6.61 -0.52
C ILE A 174 -22.11 -6.10 -0.04
N ILE A 175 -22.14 -5.13 0.85
CA ILE A 175 -20.95 -4.48 1.40
C ILE A 175 -20.74 -5.03 2.81
N VAL A 176 -19.66 -5.76 3.04
CA VAL A 176 -19.27 -6.24 4.36
C VAL A 176 -18.23 -5.30 4.92
N VAL A 177 -18.64 -4.49 5.88
CA VAL A 177 -17.72 -3.60 6.62
C VAL A 177 -17.08 -4.42 7.74
N ASN A 178 -15.79 -4.72 7.58
CA ASN A 178 -14.97 -5.37 8.59
C ASN A 178 -14.37 -4.30 9.50
N ASP A 179 -15.01 -4.07 10.63
CA ASP A 179 -14.61 -3.05 11.61
C ASP A 179 -13.80 -3.70 12.72
N ASN A 180 -12.54 -3.36 12.79
CA ASN A 180 -11.64 -3.70 13.89
C ASN A 180 -11.03 -2.45 14.55
N GLY A 181 -11.51 -1.26 14.19
CA GLY A 181 -11.11 0.03 14.74
C GLY A 181 -9.71 0.49 14.35
N ARG A 182 -9.04 -0.21 13.43
CA ARG A 182 -7.64 0.08 13.08
C ARG A 182 -7.27 -0.30 11.64
N SER A 183 -6.42 0.57 11.05
CA SER A 183 -5.55 0.19 9.92
C SER A 183 -4.14 -0.15 10.45
N TYR A 184 -3.08 0.55 10.08
CA TYR A 184 -1.81 0.56 10.83
C TYR A 184 -1.94 1.31 12.16
N ALA A 185 -2.70 2.39 12.17
CA ALA A 185 -3.07 3.20 13.34
C ALA A 185 -4.58 3.06 13.62
N PRO A 186 -5.07 3.55 14.78
CA PRO A 186 -6.51 3.67 15.03
C PRO A 186 -7.19 4.41 13.88
N THR A 187 -8.35 3.89 13.43
CA THR A 187 -9.11 4.50 12.35
C THR A 187 -9.66 5.84 12.80
N ILE A 188 -9.37 6.89 12.03
CA ILE A 188 -9.74 8.27 12.34
C ILE A 188 -10.91 8.77 11.48
N GLY A 189 -11.44 9.92 11.86
CA GLY A 189 -12.47 10.64 11.11
C GLY A 189 -13.90 10.41 11.61
N GLY A 190 -14.81 11.28 11.15
CA GLY A 190 -16.20 11.30 11.60
C GLY A 190 -16.98 10.01 11.31
N LEU A 191 -16.69 9.32 10.20
CA LEU A 191 -17.32 8.04 9.90
C LEU A 191 -16.87 6.94 10.87
N ALA A 192 -15.57 6.88 11.20
CA ALA A 192 -15.06 5.94 12.19
C ALA A 192 -15.70 6.18 13.58
N GLN A 193 -15.82 7.45 13.99
CA GLN A 193 -16.52 7.81 15.22
C GLN A 193 -18.00 7.40 15.17
N HIS A 194 -18.67 7.59 14.03
CA HIS A 194 -20.06 7.17 13.83
C HIS A 194 -20.20 5.64 13.92
N LEU A 195 -19.31 4.87 13.31
CA LEU A 195 -19.29 3.41 13.41
C LEU A 195 -19.03 2.97 14.86
N ALA A 196 -18.07 3.57 15.55
CA ALA A 196 -17.77 3.30 16.96
C ALA A 196 -18.96 3.61 17.89
N GLN A 197 -19.74 4.65 17.61
CA GLN A 197 -20.97 4.94 18.36
C GLN A 197 -22.03 3.85 18.18
N GLN A 198 -22.07 3.16 17.04
CA GLN A 198 -22.95 2.01 16.83
C GLN A 198 -22.54 0.81 17.70
N LEU A 199 -21.27 0.73 18.16
CA LEU A 199 -20.80 -0.31 19.10
C LEU A 199 -21.43 -0.19 20.48
N THR A 200 -21.81 1.01 20.91
CA THR A 200 -22.55 1.19 22.18
C THR A 200 -23.92 0.51 22.17
N VAL A 201 -24.45 0.23 20.97
CA VAL A 201 -25.68 -0.54 20.77
C VAL A 201 -25.52 -2.03 21.12
N LEU A 202 -24.29 -2.55 21.14
CA LEU A 202 -23.98 -3.91 21.65
C LEU A 202 -23.99 -3.99 23.18
N ASN A 203 -24.20 -2.87 23.90
CA ASN A 203 -24.29 -2.84 25.35
C ASN A 203 -25.44 -3.77 25.82
N PRO A 204 -25.25 -4.59 26.88
CA PRO A 204 -26.28 -5.47 27.43
C PRO A 204 -27.61 -4.79 27.72
N THR A 205 -27.60 -3.50 28.02
CA THR A 205 -28.79 -2.67 28.27
C THR A 205 -29.67 -2.52 27.02
N TYR A 206 -29.08 -2.42 25.83
CA TYR A 206 -29.82 -2.35 24.57
C TYR A 206 -30.45 -3.69 24.22
N HIS A 207 -29.73 -4.80 24.37
CA HIS A 207 -30.30 -6.15 24.16
C HIS A 207 -31.41 -6.46 25.17
N ALA A 208 -31.27 -6.02 26.41
CA ALA A 208 -32.32 -6.18 27.42
C ALA A 208 -33.56 -5.36 27.04
N THR A 209 -33.39 -4.14 26.55
CA THR A 209 -34.50 -3.27 26.11
C THR A 209 -35.15 -3.80 24.84
N LYS A 210 -34.37 -4.21 23.85
CA LYS A 210 -34.84 -4.85 22.61
C LYS A 210 -35.62 -6.13 22.89
N ASN A 211 -35.09 -7.01 23.76
CA ASN A 211 -35.76 -8.25 24.17
C ASN A 211 -37.05 -8.01 24.99
N ARG A 212 -37.11 -6.91 25.74
CA ARG A 212 -38.37 -6.49 26.40
C ARG A 212 -39.39 -6.01 25.37
N VAL A 213 -39.00 -5.17 24.43
CA VAL A 213 -39.88 -4.68 23.35
C VAL A 213 -40.36 -5.83 22.46
N ASP A 214 -39.48 -6.75 22.03
CA ASP A 214 -39.86 -7.93 21.24
C ASP A 214 -40.82 -8.87 22.05
N ARG A 215 -40.65 -8.97 23.35
CA ARG A 215 -41.53 -9.78 24.22
C ARG A 215 -42.91 -9.16 24.35
N VAL A 216 -43.00 -7.84 24.49
CA VAL A 216 -44.27 -7.09 24.53
C VAL A 216 -44.98 -7.16 23.19
N LEU A 217 -44.26 -7.03 22.07
CA LEU A 217 -44.85 -7.13 20.74
C LEU A 217 -45.35 -8.55 20.39
N ARG A 218 -44.71 -9.60 20.92
CA ARG A 218 -45.19 -11.00 20.76
C ARG A 218 -46.38 -11.34 21.61
N ALA A 219 -46.66 -10.54 22.64
CA ALA A 219 -47.81 -10.74 23.56
C ALA A 219 -49.11 -10.07 23.07
N LEU A 220 -49.10 -9.33 21.97
CA LEU A 220 -50.27 -8.73 21.37
C LEU A 220 -51.06 -9.75 20.51
N PRO A 221 -52.40 -9.81 20.59
CA PRO A 221 -53.20 -10.78 19.84
C PRO A 221 -53.06 -10.59 18.34
N ALA A 222 -52.73 -11.68 17.62
CA ALA A 222 -52.42 -11.70 16.20
C ALA A 222 -53.67 -11.64 15.31
N GLY A 223 -53.89 -10.51 14.69
CA GLY A 223 -54.74 -10.39 13.50
C GLY A 223 -53.92 -9.73 12.39
N ASP A 224 -54.14 -10.10 11.11
CA ASP A 224 -53.33 -9.63 9.97
C ASP A 224 -53.18 -8.09 9.87
N LYS A 225 -54.21 -7.35 10.31
CA LYS A 225 -54.18 -5.88 10.41
C LYS A 225 -53.32 -5.37 11.57
N ALA A 226 -53.19 -6.15 12.64
CA ALA A 226 -52.35 -5.81 13.80
C ALA A 226 -50.85 -6.06 13.49
N ILE A 227 -50.54 -7.03 12.62
CA ILE A 227 -49.18 -7.30 12.16
C ILE A 227 -48.66 -6.16 11.30
N GLU A 228 -49.49 -5.59 10.43
CA GLU A 228 -49.09 -4.48 9.55
C GLU A 228 -49.00 -3.15 10.33
N ALA A 229 -49.91 -2.89 11.27
CA ALA A 229 -49.81 -1.77 12.18
C ALA A 229 -48.64 -1.93 13.16
N GLY A 230 -48.40 -3.15 13.65
CA GLY A 230 -47.25 -3.49 14.49
C GLY A 230 -45.91 -3.34 13.75
N ARG A 231 -45.91 -3.61 12.45
CA ARG A 231 -44.73 -3.40 11.59
C ARG A 231 -44.43 -1.91 11.39
N ARG A 232 -45.43 -1.09 11.10
CA ARG A 232 -45.29 0.37 11.01
C ARG A 232 -44.93 1.01 12.35
N MET A 233 -45.50 0.52 13.47
CA MET A 233 -45.16 0.97 14.80
C MET A 233 -43.75 0.49 15.21
N LYS A 234 -43.32 -0.69 14.79
CA LYS A 234 -41.94 -1.20 14.97
C LYS A 234 -40.92 -0.40 14.16
N GLU A 235 -41.26 0.02 12.93
CA GLU A 235 -40.43 0.91 12.10
C GLU A 235 -40.36 2.31 12.74
N GLY A 236 -41.46 2.88 13.21
CA GLY A 236 -41.48 4.17 13.89
C GLY A 236 -40.79 4.17 15.27
N LEU A 237 -40.93 3.08 16.05
CA LEU A 237 -40.19 2.90 17.31
C LEU A 237 -38.70 2.65 17.07
N LYS A 238 -38.31 1.99 15.97
CA LYS A 238 -36.93 1.80 15.60
C LYS A 238 -36.24 3.14 15.24
N GLU A 239 -36.96 4.05 14.57
CA GLU A 239 -36.47 5.41 14.29
C GLU A 239 -36.34 6.29 15.55
N LEU A 240 -37.16 6.03 16.59
CA LEU A 240 -37.07 6.72 17.87
C LEU A 240 -35.97 6.18 18.81
N VAL A 241 -35.55 4.92 18.62
CA VAL A 241 -34.61 4.22 19.51
C VAL A 241 -33.21 4.07 18.92
N ALA A 242 -33.07 4.08 17.59
CA ALA A 242 -31.79 4.01 16.92
C ALA A 242 -31.76 5.04 15.78
N PRO A 243 -30.90 6.06 15.84
CA PRO A 243 -30.74 7.01 14.75
C PRO A 243 -30.32 6.28 13.47
N ARG A 244 -30.80 6.78 12.32
CA ARG A 244 -30.40 6.25 11.01
C ARG A 244 -28.89 6.33 10.88
N THR A 245 -28.31 5.28 10.31
CA THR A 245 -26.89 5.25 9.99
C THR A 245 -26.59 6.10 8.77
N PHE A 246 -25.34 6.51 8.60
CA PHE A 246 -24.84 7.18 7.39
C PHE A 246 -25.25 6.43 6.11
N PHE A 247 -25.16 5.10 6.12
CA PHE A 247 -25.51 4.26 4.97
C PHE A 247 -27.00 4.32 4.62
N GLU A 248 -27.86 4.39 5.62
CA GLU A 248 -29.33 4.48 5.41
C GLU A 248 -29.74 5.84 4.82
N TYR A 249 -29.01 6.93 5.16
CA TYR A 249 -29.22 8.23 4.51
C TYR A 249 -28.85 8.20 3.02
N LEU A 250 -27.84 7.42 2.63
CA LEU A 250 -27.51 7.17 1.23
C LEU A 250 -28.49 6.20 0.54
N GLY A 251 -29.43 5.62 1.29
CA GLY A 251 -30.40 4.65 0.76
C GLY A 251 -29.87 3.23 0.62
N ILE A 252 -28.82 2.89 1.34
CA ILE A 252 -28.23 1.56 1.47
C ILE A 252 -28.77 0.94 2.78
N LYS A 253 -29.30 -0.27 2.70
CA LYS A 253 -29.79 -0.96 3.91
C LYS A 253 -28.64 -1.32 4.82
N TYR A 254 -28.80 -1.10 6.11
CA TYR A 254 -27.80 -1.40 7.11
C TYR A 254 -28.23 -2.58 8.01
N SER A 255 -27.32 -3.50 8.26
CA SER A 255 -27.48 -4.65 9.15
C SER A 255 -26.23 -4.79 10.02
N GLY A 256 -26.42 -4.75 11.32
CA GLY A 256 -25.33 -4.83 12.29
C GLY A 256 -25.44 -3.76 13.39
N PRO A 257 -24.36 -3.53 14.16
CA PRO A 257 -23.15 -4.33 14.18
C PRO A 257 -23.39 -5.76 14.72
N ILE A 258 -22.65 -6.75 14.17
CA ILE A 258 -22.70 -8.14 14.61
C ILE A 258 -21.30 -8.64 14.97
N ASN A 259 -21.22 -9.71 15.78
CA ASN A 259 -19.96 -10.33 16.13
C ASN A 259 -19.38 -11.09 14.91
N GLY A 260 -18.28 -10.62 14.33
CA GLY A 260 -17.62 -11.25 13.18
C GLY A 260 -16.94 -12.59 13.49
N HIS A 261 -16.84 -12.95 14.76
CA HIS A 261 -16.30 -14.23 15.22
C HIS A 261 -17.38 -15.29 15.53
N ASP A 262 -18.64 -14.96 15.30
CA ASP A 262 -19.75 -15.87 15.37
C ASP A 262 -20.20 -16.23 13.96
N VAL A 263 -19.75 -17.40 13.47
CA VAL A 263 -20.02 -17.86 12.09
C VAL A 263 -21.52 -17.93 11.83
N GLU A 264 -22.33 -18.43 12.79
CA GLU A 264 -23.78 -18.58 12.61
C GLU A 264 -24.49 -17.21 12.49
N ASP A 265 -24.11 -16.23 13.32
CA ASP A 265 -24.69 -14.89 13.27
C ASP A 265 -24.33 -14.19 11.95
N VAL A 266 -23.06 -14.31 11.51
CA VAL A 266 -22.61 -13.79 10.23
C VAL A 266 -23.34 -14.46 9.06
N GLU A 267 -23.43 -15.81 9.03
CA GLU A 267 -24.15 -16.54 7.99
C GLU A 267 -25.63 -16.15 7.94
N ARG A 268 -26.30 -16.12 9.08
CA ARG A 268 -27.72 -15.74 9.17
C ARG A 268 -27.93 -14.34 8.57
N THR A 269 -27.09 -13.40 8.93
CA THR A 269 -27.19 -12.01 8.45
C THR A 269 -26.89 -11.92 6.96
N LEU A 270 -25.82 -12.59 6.47
CA LEU A 270 -25.49 -12.64 5.05
C LEU A 270 -26.63 -13.26 4.23
N ARG A 271 -27.25 -14.37 4.68
CA ARG A 271 -28.41 -14.99 4.03
C ARG A 271 -29.65 -14.08 4.03
N GLN A 272 -29.84 -13.23 5.03
CA GLN A 272 -30.92 -12.24 5.06
C GLN A 272 -30.70 -11.14 4.01
N VAL A 273 -29.51 -10.55 3.97
CA VAL A 273 -29.20 -9.46 3.03
C VAL A 273 -29.09 -9.94 1.58
N SER A 274 -28.68 -11.19 1.34
CA SER A 274 -28.58 -11.78 0.00
C SER A 274 -29.94 -11.87 -0.72
N ARG A 275 -31.05 -11.84 0.02
CA ARG A 275 -32.42 -11.85 -0.52
C ARG A 275 -32.94 -10.45 -0.88
N LEU A 276 -32.19 -9.41 -0.56
CA LEU A 276 -32.59 -8.02 -0.84
C LEU A 276 -32.32 -7.68 -2.31
N LYS A 277 -33.22 -6.87 -2.89
CA LYS A 277 -33.10 -6.45 -4.31
C LYS A 277 -32.25 -5.18 -4.51
N GLY A 278 -31.63 -4.66 -3.48
CA GLY A 278 -30.82 -3.44 -3.53
C GLY A 278 -29.56 -3.54 -2.67
N PRO A 279 -28.80 -2.46 -2.56
CA PRO A 279 -27.56 -2.47 -1.82
C PRO A 279 -27.78 -2.65 -0.33
N ALA A 280 -26.88 -3.39 0.31
CA ALA A 280 -26.90 -3.61 1.77
C ALA A 280 -25.50 -3.59 2.36
N VAL A 281 -25.39 -3.02 3.55
CA VAL A 281 -24.20 -3.10 4.41
C VAL A 281 -24.44 -4.15 5.49
N VAL A 282 -23.47 -5.03 5.68
CA VAL A 282 -23.33 -5.89 6.85
C VAL A 282 -22.13 -5.41 7.64
N HIS A 283 -22.37 -4.83 8.82
CA HIS A 283 -21.32 -4.31 9.69
C HIS A 283 -20.89 -5.39 10.68
N VAL A 284 -19.66 -5.84 10.55
CA VAL A 284 -19.06 -6.94 11.35
C VAL A 284 -17.94 -6.40 12.20
N ILE A 285 -17.97 -6.71 13.49
CA ILE A 285 -16.92 -6.35 14.44
C ILE A 285 -15.97 -7.53 14.58
N THR A 286 -14.68 -7.28 14.34
CA THR A 286 -13.63 -8.29 14.46
C THR A 286 -12.50 -7.83 15.36
N THR A 287 -11.69 -8.79 15.83
CA THR A 287 -10.49 -8.51 16.63
C THR A 287 -9.27 -8.85 15.80
N LYS A 288 -8.48 -7.84 15.48
CA LYS A 288 -7.21 -7.99 14.75
C LYS A 288 -6.22 -8.80 15.58
N GLY A 289 -5.54 -9.78 14.97
CA GLY A 289 -4.60 -10.65 15.68
C GLY A 289 -5.22 -11.80 16.49
N ARG A 290 -6.55 -11.99 16.42
CA ARG A 290 -7.30 -12.95 17.22
C ARG A 290 -6.71 -14.35 17.23
N GLY A 291 -6.57 -14.93 18.44
CA GLY A 291 -6.08 -16.29 18.68
C GLY A 291 -4.55 -16.39 18.68
N TYR A 292 -3.83 -15.27 18.60
CA TYR A 292 -2.39 -15.22 18.77
C TYR A 292 -2.02 -14.11 19.76
N GLY A 293 -1.74 -14.49 21.01
CA GLY A 293 -1.50 -13.55 22.12
C GLY A 293 -0.56 -12.39 21.77
N PRO A 294 0.63 -12.65 21.19
CA PRO A 294 1.53 -11.55 20.83
C PRO A 294 0.95 -10.55 19.82
N ALA A 295 0.01 -10.97 18.97
CA ALA A 295 -0.65 -10.03 18.03
C ALA A 295 -1.82 -9.29 18.69
N GLU A 296 -2.53 -9.92 19.63
CA GLU A 296 -3.59 -9.27 20.39
C GLU A 296 -3.04 -8.21 21.35
N GLU A 297 -1.86 -8.45 21.92
CA GLU A 297 -1.18 -7.58 22.89
C GLU A 297 -0.33 -6.48 22.24
N ASP A 298 -0.06 -6.56 20.94
CA ASP A 298 0.71 -5.54 20.23
C ASP A 298 -0.09 -4.24 20.07
N GLU A 299 0.26 -3.22 20.84
CA GLU A 299 -0.41 -1.91 20.84
C GLU A 299 -0.10 -1.06 19.60
N ILE A 300 0.97 -1.39 18.85
CA ILE A 300 1.42 -0.58 17.70
C ILE A 300 0.50 -0.80 16.50
N ASP A 301 0.50 -2.03 15.94
CA ASP A 301 -0.27 -2.32 14.73
C ASP A 301 -0.94 -3.71 14.71
N HIS A 302 -0.89 -4.44 15.82
CA HIS A 302 -1.38 -5.82 15.96
C HIS A 302 -0.77 -6.76 14.93
N LEU A 303 0.52 -6.66 14.69
CA LEU A 303 1.26 -7.41 13.67
C LEU A 303 0.60 -7.29 12.28
N HIS A 304 0.26 -6.06 11.88
CA HIS A 304 -0.40 -5.80 10.60
C HIS A 304 0.42 -6.34 9.42
N GLY A 305 1.70 -5.95 9.35
CA GLY A 305 2.62 -6.42 8.32
C GLY A 305 3.97 -6.75 8.96
N VAL A 306 4.38 -8.01 8.90
CA VAL A 306 5.57 -8.49 9.58
C VAL A 306 6.59 -9.10 8.62
N SER A 307 7.88 -8.95 8.94
CA SER A 307 8.95 -9.80 8.42
C SER A 307 8.93 -11.15 9.13
N ALA A 308 9.82 -12.09 8.76
CA ALA A 308 9.99 -13.34 9.51
C ALA A 308 10.31 -13.05 10.99
N PHE A 309 9.67 -13.77 11.90
CA PHE A 309 9.73 -13.50 13.35
C PHE A 309 9.75 -14.78 14.19
N ASP A 310 10.16 -14.67 15.43
CA ASP A 310 10.13 -15.74 16.42
C ASP A 310 8.70 -15.98 16.93
N LEU A 311 8.23 -17.23 16.86
CA LEU A 311 6.86 -17.61 17.21
C LEU A 311 6.43 -17.32 18.64
N LEU A 312 7.36 -17.31 19.58
CA LEU A 312 7.04 -17.12 21.01
C LEU A 312 6.98 -15.64 21.37
N THR A 313 7.87 -14.85 20.80
CA THR A 313 8.04 -13.44 21.16
C THR A 313 7.50 -12.47 20.14
N ALA A 314 7.11 -12.95 18.95
CA ALA A 314 6.74 -12.16 17.78
C ALA A 314 7.80 -11.12 17.33
N LYS A 315 9.01 -11.19 17.88
CA LYS A 315 10.08 -10.27 17.51
C LYS A 315 10.67 -10.65 16.15
N PRO A 316 10.98 -9.67 15.28
CA PRO A 316 11.68 -9.92 14.04
C PRO A 316 12.98 -10.68 14.26
N LEU A 317 13.30 -11.66 13.40
CA LEU A 317 14.55 -12.43 13.47
C LEU A 317 15.80 -11.57 13.23
N SER A 318 15.66 -10.45 12.56
CA SER A 318 16.73 -9.46 12.40
C SER A 318 16.14 -8.06 12.38
N ARG A 319 16.78 -7.12 13.06
CA ARG A 319 16.47 -5.69 12.99
C ARG A 319 17.73 -4.97 12.48
N LYS A 320 17.55 -4.22 11.41
CA LYS A 320 18.58 -3.36 10.82
C LYS A 320 18.04 -1.94 10.76
N VAL A 321 18.92 -0.96 10.90
CA VAL A 321 18.55 0.44 10.66
C VAL A 321 18.13 0.59 9.21
N THR A 322 17.01 1.26 8.99
CA THR A 322 16.43 1.47 7.66
C THR A 322 16.50 2.93 7.25
N TYR A 323 16.29 3.22 5.96
CA TYR A 323 16.11 4.60 5.49
C TYR A 323 14.92 5.30 6.17
N THR A 324 13.86 4.56 6.48
CA THR A 324 12.69 5.04 7.22
C THR A 324 13.07 5.49 8.64
N ASP A 325 13.94 4.74 9.33
CA ASP A 325 14.45 5.14 10.66
C ASP A 325 15.29 6.41 10.57
N VAL A 326 16.20 6.49 9.57
CA VAL A 326 17.03 7.69 9.32
C VAL A 326 16.18 8.93 9.03
N PHE A 327 15.11 8.77 8.24
CA PHE A 327 14.16 9.85 7.97
C PHE A 327 13.48 10.32 9.24
N GLY A 328 12.92 9.40 10.04
CA GLY A 328 12.22 9.74 11.28
C GLY A 328 13.10 10.53 12.26
N GLU A 329 14.34 10.06 12.48
CA GLU A 329 15.32 10.77 13.32
C GLU A 329 15.70 12.15 12.77
N ALA A 330 15.92 12.26 11.46
CA ALA A 330 16.26 13.52 10.82
C ALA A 330 15.11 14.53 10.95
N LEU A 331 13.87 14.10 10.72
CA LEU A 331 12.69 14.96 10.78
C LEU A 331 12.47 15.52 12.20
N VAL A 332 12.68 14.72 13.25
CA VAL A 332 12.61 15.19 14.65
C VAL A 332 13.64 16.31 14.89
N LYS A 333 14.88 16.11 14.44
CA LYS A 333 15.94 17.13 14.59
C LYS A 333 15.64 18.41 13.81
N GLU A 334 15.07 18.31 12.63
CA GLU A 334 14.65 19.50 11.87
C GLU A 334 13.46 20.20 12.53
N ALA A 335 12.52 19.47 13.13
CA ALA A 335 11.38 20.04 13.84
C ALA A 335 11.76 20.78 15.13
N GLU A 336 12.89 20.43 15.75
CA GLU A 336 13.46 21.18 16.88
C GLU A 336 14.01 22.54 16.45
N ARG A 337 14.47 22.65 15.18
CA ARG A 337 15.03 23.89 14.60
C ARG A 337 13.97 24.76 13.93
N GLU A 338 12.94 24.13 13.33
CA GLU A 338 11.87 24.83 12.58
C GLU A 338 10.51 24.58 13.26
N PRO A 339 10.04 25.53 14.09
CA PRO A 339 8.76 25.38 14.81
C PRO A 339 7.53 25.32 13.89
N ARG A 340 7.63 25.83 12.65
CA ARG A 340 6.54 25.80 11.65
C ARG A 340 6.42 24.46 10.94
N LEU A 341 7.34 23.51 11.18
CA LEU A 341 7.33 22.19 10.56
C LEU A 341 6.13 21.39 11.07
N ILE A 342 5.32 20.89 10.13
CA ILE A 342 4.14 20.07 10.36
C ILE A 342 4.35 18.74 9.63
N ALA A 343 4.18 17.61 10.30
CA ALA A 343 4.24 16.30 9.68
C ALA A 343 2.84 15.77 9.37
N ILE A 344 2.65 15.25 8.17
CA ILE A 344 1.36 14.74 7.68
C ILE A 344 1.58 13.32 7.13
N THR A 345 0.60 12.46 7.33
CA THR A 345 0.56 11.13 6.70
C THR A 345 -0.87 10.70 6.37
N ALA A 346 -1.01 9.67 5.57
CA ALA A 346 -2.28 9.05 5.21
C ALA A 346 -2.36 7.61 5.75
N ALA A 347 -2.70 7.47 7.04
CA ALA A 347 -2.81 6.21 7.80
C ALA A 347 -1.51 5.38 7.88
N MET A 348 -0.34 6.02 7.74
CA MET A 348 0.96 5.34 7.70
C MET A 348 1.98 5.87 8.72
N GLY A 349 1.52 6.43 9.85
CA GLY A 349 2.39 7.13 10.80
C GLY A 349 3.63 6.32 11.22
N SER A 350 3.45 5.11 11.74
CA SER A 350 4.54 4.24 12.17
C SER A 350 5.36 3.70 10.99
N SER A 351 4.67 3.22 9.94
CA SER A 351 5.31 2.57 8.79
C SER A 351 6.07 3.52 7.86
N ALA A 352 5.78 4.83 7.92
CA ALA A 352 6.51 5.89 7.23
C ALA A 352 7.49 6.66 8.15
N GLY A 353 7.82 6.12 9.33
CA GLY A 353 8.86 6.67 10.22
C GLY A 353 8.45 7.88 11.05
N LEU A 354 7.17 8.22 11.13
CA LEU A 354 6.68 9.39 11.86
C LEU A 354 6.34 9.14 13.34
N GLY A 355 6.50 7.91 13.84
CA GLY A 355 6.26 7.58 15.25
C GLY A 355 6.99 8.51 16.22
N PRO A 356 8.33 8.64 16.13
CA PRO A 356 9.09 9.53 17.00
C PRO A 356 8.68 11.01 16.91
N PHE A 357 8.27 11.46 15.73
CA PHE A 357 7.75 12.82 15.56
C PHE A 357 6.40 13.00 16.25
N ALA A 358 5.49 12.06 16.07
CA ALA A 358 4.16 12.10 16.68
C ALA A 358 4.22 12.10 18.21
N GLU A 359 5.14 11.32 18.80
CA GLU A 359 5.40 11.31 20.25
C GLU A 359 5.97 12.63 20.76
N ARG A 360 6.91 13.22 20.03
CA ARG A 360 7.63 14.42 20.44
C ARG A 360 6.85 15.71 20.20
N PHE A 361 6.05 15.75 19.11
CA PHE A 361 5.33 16.93 18.63
C PHE A 361 3.88 16.61 18.25
N PRO A 362 3.05 16.11 19.20
CA PRO A 362 1.69 15.64 18.88
C PRO A 362 0.80 16.73 18.25
N ASP A 363 0.96 18.00 18.64
CA ASP A 363 0.18 19.11 18.09
C ASP A 363 0.62 19.52 16.66
N ARG A 364 1.71 18.97 16.15
CA ARG A 364 2.26 19.22 14.81
C ARG A 364 2.22 17.99 13.91
N PHE A 365 1.58 16.92 14.36
CA PHE A 365 1.39 15.68 13.63
C PHE A 365 -0.08 15.49 13.21
N PHE A 366 -0.30 15.21 11.93
CA PHE A 366 -1.62 14.94 11.36
C PHE A 366 -1.62 13.62 10.59
N ASP A 367 -2.40 12.65 11.09
CA ASP A 367 -2.83 11.52 10.28
C ASP A 367 -4.22 11.86 9.73
N VAL A 368 -4.41 11.76 8.41
CA VAL A 368 -5.67 12.13 7.76
C VAL A 368 -6.51 10.92 7.33
N GLY A 369 -6.12 9.71 7.74
CA GLY A 369 -6.70 8.46 7.25
C GLY A 369 -6.17 8.12 5.85
N ILE A 370 -6.77 7.12 5.20
CA ILE A 370 -6.36 6.72 3.84
C ILE A 370 -6.97 7.73 2.83
N ALA A 371 -6.49 8.97 2.87
CA ALA A 371 -7.05 10.10 2.14
C ALA A 371 -5.93 10.95 1.51
N GLU A 372 -5.22 10.37 0.55
CA GLU A 372 -4.01 10.94 -0.05
C GLU A 372 -4.28 12.28 -0.73
N GLN A 373 -5.40 12.43 -1.45
CA GLN A 373 -5.79 13.71 -2.07
C GLN A 373 -5.98 14.79 -1.02
N HIS A 374 -6.70 14.47 0.06
CA HIS A 374 -6.90 15.41 1.18
C HIS A 374 -5.57 15.77 1.83
N ALA A 375 -4.67 14.82 2.04
CA ALA A 375 -3.35 15.04 2.63
C ALA A 375 -2.54 16.10 1.86
N VAL A 376 -2.53 16.02 0.53
CA VAL A 376 -1.78 16.96 -0.32
C VAL A 376 -2.43 18.34 -0.30
N THR A 377 -3.74 18.47 -0.49
CA THR A 377 -4.43 19.75 -0.47
C THR A 377 -4.40 20.39 0.93
N PHE A 378 -4.48 19.59 1.99
CA PHE A 378 -4.30 20.04 3.37
C PHE A 378 -2.89 20.61 3.60
N ALA A 379 -1.85 19.92 3.10
CA ALA A 379 -0.48 20.42 3.14
C ALA A 379 -0.35 21.76 2.38
N ALA A 380 -0.98 21.88 1.21
CA ALA A 380 -1.01 23.14 0.46
C ALA A 380 -1.63 24.28 1.28
N GLY A 381 -2.77 24.03 1.94
CA GLY A 381 -3.41 25.02 2.83
C GLY A 381 -2.52 25.45 3.99
N LEU A 382 -1.82 24.52 4.62
CA LEU A 382 -0.86 24.82 5.70
C LEU A 382 0.31 25.67 5.18
N ALA A 383 0.84 25.34 4.00
CA ALA A 383 1.94 26.10 3.39
C ALA A 383 1.50 27.52 3.02
N MET A 384 0.29 27.71 2.48
CA MET A 384 -0.31 29.03 2.22
C MET A 384 -0.46 29.88 3.49
N ALA A 385 -0.67 29.22 4.63
CA ALA A 385 -0.75 29.88 5.94
C ALA A 385 0.63 30.07 6.61
N GLY A 386 1.73 29.80 5.91
CA GLY A 386 3.10 30.05 6.39
C GLY A 386 3.75 28.90 7.16
N MET A 387 3.13 27.70 7.20
CA MET A 387 3.73 26.51 7.78
C MET A 387 4.69 25.82 6.79
N ARG A 388 5.48 24.87 7.30
CA ARG A 388 6.42 24.01 6.55
C ARG A 388 5.93 22.56 6.59
N PRO A 389 4.97 22.17 5.75
CA PRO A 389 4.44 20.81 5.78
C PRO A 389 5.38 19.81 5.13
N VAL A 390 5.55 18.66 5.80
CA VAL A 390 6.23 17.47 5.32
C VAL A 390 5.20 16.34 5.24
N LEU A 391 4.89 15.88 4.04
CA LEU A 391 3.97 14.77 3.79
C LEU A 391 4.78 13.50 3.56
N ALA A 392 4.75 12.57 4.52
CA ALA A 392 5.39 11.26 4.40
C ALA A 392 4.37 10.20 3.97
N ILE A 393 4.62 9.59 2.82
CA ILE A 393 3.73 8.65 2.16
C ILE A 393 4.54 7.62 1.37
N TYR A 394 4.00 6.42 1.12
CA TYR A 394 4.65 5.50 0.20
C TYR A 394 4.59 6.01 -1.24
N SER A 395 5.70 5.81 -1.97
CA SER A 395 5.85 6.25 -3.36
C SER A 395 4.65 5.84 -4.24
N THR A 396 4.24 4.56 -4.18
CA THR A 396 3.11 4.06 -4.95
C THR A 396 1.77 4.72 -4.58
N PHE A 397 1.57 5.15 -3.33
CA PHE A 397 0.29 5.72 -2.89
C PHE A 397 0.14 7.19 -3.27
N LEU A 398 1.25 7.93 -3.47
CA LEU A 398 1.17 9.31 -3.94
C LEU A 398 0.51 9.42 -5.32
N GLN A 399 0.52 8.35 -6.14
CA GLN A 399 -0.16 8.32 -7.45
C GLN A 399 -1.62 8.74 -7.35
N ARG A 400 -2.29 8.48 -6.22
CA ARG A 400 -3.71 8.81 -6.00
C ARG A 400 -3.96 10.32 -5.90
N ALA A 401 -2.92 11.11 -5.63
CA ALA A 401 -3.01 12.55 -5.43
C ALA A 401 -2.22 13.36 -6.46
N LEU A 402 -1.99 12.81 -7.65
CA LEU A 402 -1.19 13.48 -8.70
C LEU A 402 -1.76 14.85 -9.09
N ASP A 403 -3.07 14.95 -9.24
CA ASP A 403 -3.76 16.20 -9.56
C ASP A 403 -3.49 17.25 -8.48
N GLN A 404 -3.63 16.89 -7.21
CA GLN A 404 -3.42 17.81 -6.07
C GLN A 404 -1.96 18.23 -5.95
N VAL A 405 -0.99 17.35 -6.22
CA VAL A 405 0.43 17.76 -6.27
C VAL A 405 0.66 18.79 -7.37
N MET A 406 0.09 18.56 -8.55
CA MET A 406 0.27 19.44 -9.71
C MET A 406 -0.46 20.77 -9.52
N MET A 407 -1.76 20.73 -9.18
CA MET A 407 -2.63 21.92 -9.17
C MET A 407 -2.60 22.66 -7.84
N ASP A 408 -2.60 21.96 -6.70
CA ASP A 408 -2.71 22.64 -5.41
C ASP A 408 -1.32 23.04 -4.86
N VAL A 409 -0.26 22.32 -5.21
CA VAL A 409 1.08 22.60 -4.69
C VAL A 409 1.99 23.24 -5.75
N CYS A 410 2.21 22.59 -6.89
CA CYS A 410 3.19 23.04 -7.88
C CYS A 410 2.76 24.32 -8.60
N LEU A 411 1.48 24.44 -8.99
CA LEU A 411 0.93 25.64 -9.62
C LEU A 411 1.12 26.88 -8.73
N HIS A 412 0.94 26.70 -7.42
CA HIS A 412 1.09 27.76 -6.40
C HIS A 412 2.53 27.93 -5.90
N ARG A 413 3.46 27.03 -6.32
CA ARG A 413 4.88 27.02 -5.88
C ARG A 413 5.04 26.96 -4.37
N LEU A 414 4.22 26.16 -3.69
CA LEU A 414 4.21 26.08 -2.23
C LEU A 414 5.36 25.22 -1.71
N PRO A 415 5.99 25.61 -0.59
CA PRO A 415 7.09 24.87 0.02
C PRO A 415 6.58 23.63 0.79
N VAL A 416 6.00 22.69 0.07
CA VAL A 416 5.58 21.38 0.58
C VAL A 416 6.69 20.38 0.29
N THR A 417 7.13 19.67 1.32
CA THR A 417 8.11 18.58 1.18
C THR A 417 7.38 17.23 1.14
N PHE A 418 7.47 16.54 0.00
CA PHE A 418 6.99 15.18 -0.16
C PHE A 418 8.11 14.20 0.16
N VAL A 419 7.89 13.32 1.11
CA VAL A 419 8.83 12.26 1.48
C VAL A 419 8.24 10.92 1.07
N LEU A 420 8.84 10.31 0.04
CA LEU A 420 8.34 9.11 -0.61
C LEU A 420 9.14 7.90 -0.16
N ASP A 421 8.63 7.21 0.86
CA ASP A 421 9.19 5.92 1.29
C ASP A 421 8.84 4.81 0.30
N ARG A 422 9.65 3.78 0.27
CA ARG A 422 9.44 2.59 -0.58
C ARG A 422 9.44 2.90 -2.09
N ALA A 423 10.29 3.81 -2.49
CA ALA A 423 10.55 4.07 -3.90
C ALA A 423 11.30 2.92 -4.58
N GLY A 424 11.09 2.76 -5.88
CA GLY A 424 11.69 1.71 -6.69
C GLY A 424 11.14 0.32 -6.40
N ILE A 425 11.94 -0.71 -6.64
CA ILE A 425 11.60 -2.10 -6.36
C ILE A 425 11.54 -2.31 -4.84
N THR A 426 10.34 -2.60 -4.32
CA THR A 426 10.10 -2.80 -2.87
C THR A 426 10.22 -4.26 -2.45
N GLY A 427 9.93 -5.20 -3.36
CA GLY A 427 10.10 -6.62 -3.14
C GLY A 427 8.81 -7.40 -2.86
N ASP A 428 8.64 -7.84 -1.63
CA ASP A 428 7.66 -8.88 -1.23
C ASP A 428 6.18 -8.55 -1.48
N ASP A 429 5.82 -7.28 -1.57
CA ASP A 429 4.43 -6.83 -1.72
C ASP A 429 3.99 -6.72 -3.20
N GLY A 430 4.92 -6.89 -4.13
CA GLY A 430 4.65 -7.06 -5.56
C GLY A 430 4.16 -5.81 -6.29
N PRO A 431 3.41 -6.01 -7.41
CA PRO A 431 3.15 -4.99 -8.42
C PRO A 431 2.52 -3.71 -7.89
N SER A 432 1.61 -3.82 -6.94
CA SER A 432 0.87 -2.68 -6.40
C SER A 432 1.65 -1.86 -5.37
N HIS A 433 2.80 -2.37 -4.90
CA HIS A 433 3.62 -1.70 -3.88
C HIS A 433 4.98 -1.23 -4.41
N HIS A 434 5.42 -1.67 -5.60
CA HIS A 434 6.63 -1.12 -6.20
C HIS A 434 6.46 0.37 -6.51
N GLY A 435 7.35 1.20 -6.00
CA GLY A 435 7.39 2.65 -6.25
C GLY A 435 8.18 2.97 -7.52
N ILE A 436 7.88 2.29 -8.63
CA ILE A 436 8.64 2.37 -9.88
C ILE A 436 8.11 3.40 -10.89
N PHE A 437 7.08 4.17 -10.53
CA PHE A 437 6.48 5.16 -11.42
C PHE A 437 6.67 6.59 -10.93
N ASP A 438 7.19 6.80 -9.72
CA ASP A 438 7.26 8.10 -9.08
C ASP A 438 8.12 9.11 -9.84
N LEU A 439 9.30 8.73 -10.32
CA LEU A 439 10.13 9.63 -11.13
C LEU A 439 9.43 10.05 -12.42
N THR A 440 8.69 9.12 -13.05
CA THR A 440 7.97 9.40 -14.29
C THR A 440 6.94 10.50 -14.11
N PHE A 441 6.08 10.42 -13.12
CA PHE A 441 5.02 11.43 -12.95
C PHE A 441 5.50 12.70 -12.24
N LEU A 442 6.47 12.62 -11.31
CA LEU A 442 7.01 13.81 -10.63
C LEU A 442 7.82 14.70 -11.58
N ARG A 443 8.53 14.13 -12.54
CA ARG A 443 9.25 14.91 -13.55
C ARG A 443 8.33 15.82 -14.37
N ALA A 444 7.12 15.40 -14.65
CA ALA A 444 6.15 16.16 -15.43
C ALA A 444 5.63 17.40 -14.70
N MET A 445 5.79 17.51 -13.37
CA MET A 445 5.21 18.57 -12.55
C MET A 445 6.07 19.85 -12.57
N PRO A 446 5.56 21.00 -13.07
CA PRO A 446 6.34 22.22 -13.16
C PRO A 446 6.82 22.72 -11.79
N GLY A 447 8.08 23.15 -11.71
CA GLY A 447 8.65 23.75 -10.50
C GLY A 447 8.95 22.79 -9.34
N LEU A 448 8.54 21.52 -9.43
CA LEU A 448 8.86 20.51 -8.42
C LEU A 448 10.34 20.11 -8.51
N ILE A 449 11.05 20.18 -7.39
CA ILE A 449 12.38 19.60 -7.24
C ILE A 449 12.22 18.11 -6.88
N VAL A 450 12.96 17.22 -7.55
CA VAL A 450 12.89 15.78 -7.32
C VAL A 450 14.29 15.26 -7.03
N ALA A 451 14.47 14.63 -5.86
CA ALA A 451 15.74 14.12 -5.40
C ALA A 451 15.65 12.66 -4.90
N ALA A 452 16.75 11.93 -5.07
CA ALA A 452 16.89 10.54 -4.63
C ALA A 452 18.27 10.35 -3.98
N PRO A 453 18.33 10.22 -2.65
CA PRO A 453 19.60 10.04 -1.93
C PRO A 453 20.24 8.69 -2.24
N SER A 454 21.57 8.67 -2.34
CA SER A 454 22.38 7.46 -2.52
C SER A 454 22.71 6.75 -1.20
N ASP A 455 22.70 7.49 -0.10
CA ASP A 455 23.08 7.01 1.23
C ASP A 455 22.34 7.75 2.36
N PRO A 456 22.48 7.30 3.64
CA PRO A 456 21.77 7.89 4.77
C PRO A 456 22.15 9.34 5.07
N GLN A 457 23.41 9.75 4.84
CA GLN A 457 23.84 11.12 5.09
C GLN A 457 23.24 12.07 4.05
N GLU A 458 23.25 11.65 2.79
CA GLU A 458 22.63 12.42 1.71
C GLU A 458 21.09 12.56 1.91
N LEU A 459 20.42 11.55 2.50
CA LEU A 459 19.02 11.67 2.91
C LEU A 459 18.84 12.79 3.95
N ARG A 460 19.68 12.87 4.98
CA ARG A 460 19.63 13.94 5.99
C ARG A 460 19.88 15.30 5.37
N ASP A 461 20.87 15.40 4.49
CA ASP A 461 21.23 16.64 3.78
C ASP A 461 20.07 17.13 2.89
N LEU A 462 19.40 16.20 2.16
CA LEU A 462 18.25 16.54 1.29
C LEU A 462 17.02 16.95 2.11
N ILE A 463 16.74 16.30 3.25
CA ILE A 463 15.65 16.72 4.15
C ILE A 463 15.89 18.14 4.64
N HIS A 464 17.09 18.42 5.12
CA HIS A 464 17.47 19.76 5.56
C HIS A 464 17.34 20.79 4.42
N THR A 465 17.85 20.48 3.25
CA THR A 465 17.76 21.32 2.05
C THR A 465 16.32 21.63 1.68
N ALA A 466 15.43 20.64 1.73
CA ALA A 466 14.02 20.80 1.41
C ALA A 466 13.29 21.69 2.42
N ILE A 467 13.57 21.52 3.72
CA ILE A 467 12.90 22.27 4.80
C ILE A 467 13.30 23.73 4.82
N VAL A 468 14.57 24.06 4.53
CA VAL A 468 15.03 25.46 4.47
C VAL A 468 14.71 26.14 3.14
N GLY A 469 14.41 25.36 2.09
CA GLY A 469 14.06 25.85 0.76
C GLY A 469 12.62 26.40 0.67
N ASP A 470 12.34 27.18 -0.38
CA ASP A 470 11.02 27.81 -0.63
C ASP A 470 10.28 27.24 -1.85
N ALA A 471 10.69 26.06 -2.35
CA ALA A 471 10.08 25.40 -3.50
C ALA A 471 9.41 24.08 -3.09
N PRO A 472 8.43 23.57 -3.85
CA PRO A 472 7.94 22.23 -3.68
C PRO A 472 9.06 21.21 -3.92
N PHE A 473 9.21 20.24 -3.04
CA PHE A 473 10.34 19.32 -3.04
C PHE A 473 9.88 17.87 -2.78
N ALA A 474 10.32 16.92 -3.62
CA ALA A 474 10.08 15.50 -3.44
C ALA A 474 11.40 14.76 -3.21
N ILE A 475 11.47 14.02 -2.11
CA ILE A 475 12.59 13.14 -1.77
C ILE A 475 12.09 11.71 -1.79
N ARG A 476 12.70 10.84 -2.61
CA ARG A 476 12.34 9.42 -2.69
C ARG A 476 13.47 8.54 -2.16
N PHE A 477 13.15 7.56 -1.32
CA PHE A 477 14.13 6.60 -0.82
C PHE A 477 13.58 5.17 -0.75
N PRO A 478 14.45 4.13 -0.79
CA PRO A 478 14.02 2.75 -0.90
C PRO A 478 13.52 2.17 0.42
N LYS A 479 12.68 1.14 0.33
CA LYS A 479 12.46 0.19 1.43
C LYS A 479 13.74 -0.58 1.69
N GLY A 480 14.19 -0.65 2.92
CA GLY A 480 15.27 -1.55 3.31
C GLY A 480 16.34 -0.94 4.22
N ALA A 481 17.29 -1.79 4.57
CA ALA A 481 18.37 -1.43 5.44
C ALA A 481 19.34 -0.44 4.77
N VAL A 482 19.88 0.48 5.55
CA VAL A 482 21.04 1.27 5.16
C VAL A 482 22.29 0.36 5.09
N GLY A 483 23.18 0.65 4.15
CA GLY A 483 24.42 -0.10 3.98
C GLY A 483 25.35 0.02 5.20
N VAL A 484 26.54 -0.55 5.11
CA VAL A 484 27.52 -0.79 6.19
C VAL A 484 27.99 0.46 6.96
N SER A 485 27.60 1.66 6.53
CA SER A 485 27.91 2.93 7.24
C SER A 485 26.98 3.26 8.41
N ALA A 486 26.13 2.33 8.86
CA ALA A 486 25.19 2.58 9.98
C ALA A 486 25.89 2.93 11.30
N ASP A 487 27.15 2.55 11.45
CA ASP A 487 27.98 2.82 12.66
C ASP A 487 28.74 4.16 12.60
N ALA A 488 28.71 4.87 11.49
CA ALA A 488 29.30 6.21 11.40
C ALA A 488 28.40 7.23 12.11
N GLU A 489 28.95 8.01 13.03
CA GLU A 489 28.19 9.11 13.64
C GLU A 489 27.67 10.05 12.55
N PRO A 490 26.34 10.37 12.58
CA PRO A 490 25.76 11.26 11.59
C PRO A 490 26.45 12.62 11.59
N GLN A 491 26.90 13.07 10.43
CA GLN A 491 27.42 14.43 10.28
C GLN A 491 26.28 15.45 10.35
N PRO A 492 26.54 16.69 10.79
CA PRO A 492 25.57 17.77 10.69
C PRO A 492 25.06 17.89 9.24
N PRO A 493 23.74 18.06 9.04
CA PRO A 493 23.18 18.15 7.69
C PRO A 493 23.66 19.43 6.99
N ARG A 494 23.92 19.31 5.69
CA ARG A 494 24.37 20.38 4.80
C ARG A 494 23.26 20.74 3.82
N ILE A 495 23.24 21.99 3.37
CA ILE A 495 22.43 22.40 2.24
C ILE A 495 23.13 21.93 0.97
N LEU A 496 22.45 21.12 0.16
CA LEU A 496 22.94 20.67 -1.13
C LEU A 496 22.44 21.61 -2.24
N PRO A 497 23.31 22.21 -3.04
CA PRO A 497 22.89 23.05 -4.14
C PRO A 497 21.96 22.31 -5.10
N VAL A 498 20.78 22.89 -5.36
CA VAL A 498 19.76 22.26 -6.20
C VAL A 498 20.26 22.11 -7.64
N GLY A 499 20.18 20.89 -8.16
CA GLY A 499 20.63 20.54 -9.50
C GLY A 499 22.11 20.22 -9.63
N GLU A 500 22.86 20.17 -8.53
CA GLU A 500 24.26 19.76 -8.56
C GLU A 500 24.42 18.27 -8.26
N TRP A 501 25.11 17.57 -9.19
CA TRP A 501 25.47 16.17 -9.06
C TRP A 501 26.92 16.01 -8.57
N GLU A 502 27.25 14.82 -8.09
CA GLU A 502 28.57 14.51 -7.58
C GLU A 502 29.28 13.46 -8.42
N VAL A 503 30.53 13.74 -8.84
CA VAL A 503 31.37 12.76 -9.50
C VAL A 503 32.05 11.92 -8.43
N LEU A 504 31.62 10.68 -8.26
CA LEU A 504 32.12 9.75 -7.26
C LEU A 504 33.39 9.05 -7.73
N ARG A 505 33.55 8.87 -9.02
CA ARG A 505 34.67 8.20 -9.65
C ARG A 505 34.96 8.82 -11.02
N GLN A 506 36.23 9.00 -11.34
CA GLN A 506 36.66 9.44 -12.66
C GLN A 506 37.21 8.25 -13.47
N GLY A 507 36.86 8.21 -14.75
CA GLY A 507 37.32 7.25 -15.76
C GLY A 507 37.08 7.80 -17.14
N GLY A 508 37.54 7.11 -18.20
CA GLY A 508 37.46 7.61 -19.58
C GLY A 508 36.64 6.73 -20.51
N ALA A 509 36.36 5.48 -20.11
CA ALA A 509 35.73 4.51 -21.01
C ALA A 509 34.24 4.77 -21.23
N ALA A 510 33.49 5.12 -20.15
CA ALA A 510 32.09 5.42 -20.23
C ALA A 510 31.68 6.39 -19.11
N LEU A 511 30.58 7.13 -19.32
CA LEU A 511 29.88 7.90 -18.31
C LEU A 511 28.65 7.12 -17.79
N LEU A 512 28.69 6.69 -16.54
CA LEU A 512 27.56 6.05 -15.87
C LEU A 512 26.93 7.05 -14.87
N VAL A 513 25.70 7.46 -15.16
CA VAL A 513 24.94 8.40 -14.32
C VAL A 513 23.88 7.62 -13.57
N ALA A 514 24.04 7.45 -12.28
CA ALA A 514 23.14 6.66 -11.43
C ALA A 514 22.36 7.54 -10.43
N THR A 515 21.18 7.12 -10.05
CA THR A 515 20.38 7.83 -9.06
C THR A 515 19.91 6.93 -7.92
N GLY A 516 19.81 7.51 -6.72
CA GLY A 516 19.27 6.87 -5.53
C GLY A 516 20.03 5.60 -5.13
N LYS A 517 19.31 4.58 -4.69
CA LYS A 517 19.88 3.31 -4.17
C LYS A 517 20.72 2.54 -5.20
N LEU A 518 20.65 2.88 -6.48
CA LEU A 518 21.48 2.22 -7.50
C LEU A 518 22.86 2.87 -7.67
N VAL A 519 23.15 3.97 -7.01
CA VAL A 519 24.51 4.57 -7.00
C VAL A 519 25.56 3.62 -6.42
N PRO A 520 25.37 2.96 -5.28
CA PRO A 520 26.30 1.91 -4.82
C PRO A 520 26.47 0.78 -5.84
N VAL A 521 25.41 0.35 -6.51
CA VAL A 521 25.48 -0.68 -7.56
C VAL A 521 26.35 -0.22 -8.73
N ALA A 522 26.24 1.06 -9.13
CA ALA A 522 27.09 1.66 -10.15
C ALA A 522 28.57 1.66 -9.76
N MET A 523 28.89 1.97 -8.50
CA MET A 523 30.25 1.93 -7.96
C MET A 523 30.83 0.51 -7.96
N ASP A 524 30.02 -0.48 -7.57
CA ASP A 524 30.41 -1.89 -7.60
C ASP A 524 30.66 -2.37 -9.05
N ALA A 525 29.79 -2.00 -9.99
CA ALA A 525 29.96 -2.31 -11.41
C ALA A 525 31.23 -1.67 -11.97
N ALA A 526 31.51 -0.41 -11.66
CA ALA A 526 32.74 0.26 -12.06
C ALA A 526 33.99 -0.43 -11.47
N THR A 527 33.89 -0.95 -10.23
CA THR A 527 34.96 -1.72 -9.61
C THR A 527 35.22 -3.07 -10.31
N LEU A 528 34.18 -3.71 -10.83
CA LEU A 528 34.32 -4.92 -11.64
C LEU A 528 35.03 -4.61 -12.97
N LEU A 529 34.62 -3.54 -13.64
CA LEU A 529 35.18 -3.12 -14.96
C LEU A 529 36.63 -2.64 -14.85
N ASP A 530 37.04 -2.04 -13.74
CA ASP A 530 38.44 -1.66 -13.52
C ASP A 530 39.41 -2.85 -13.56
N LYS A 531 38.99 -3.99 -13.00
CA LYS A 531 39.81 -5.22 -13.04
C LYS A 531 40.04 -5.73 -14.46
N GLU A 532 39.21 -5.26 -15.37
CA GLU A 532 39.25 -5.57 -16.80
C GLU A 532 39.94 -4.47 -17.63
N GLY A 533 40.43 -3.40 -16.98
CA GLY A 533 41.05 -2.27 -17.64
C GLY A 533 40.06 -1.29 -18.29
N VAL A 534 38.81 -1.29 -17.89
CA VAL A 534 37.74 -0.41 -18.40
C VAL A 534 37.34 0.62 -17.33
N PRO A 535 38.05 1.76 -17.19
CA PRO A 535 37.76 2.77 -16.18
C PRO A 535 36.51 3.58 -16.52
N VAL A 536 35.48 3.53 -15.67
CA VAL A 536 34.19 4.20 -15.86
C VAL A 536 34.09 5.41 -14.95
N THR A 537 33.61 6.55 -15.48
CA THR A 537 33.19 7.69 -14.68
C THR A 537 31.83 7.39 -14.09
N VAL A 538 31.70 7.48 -12.74
CA VAL A 538 30.42 7.31 -12.04
C VAL A 538 29.97 8.64 -11.42
N VAL A 539 28.74 9.04 -11.73
CA VAL A 539 28.11 10.26 -11.25
C VAL A 539 26.88 9.92 -10.43
N ASN A 540 26.81 10.45 -9.20
CA ASN A 540 25.61 10.43 -8.38
C ASN A 540 24.67 11.57 -8.80
N ALA A 541 23.59 11.22 -9.50
CA ALA A 541 22.53 12.13 -9.89
C ALA A 541 21.48 12.24 -8.78
N ARG A 542 21.88 12.83 -7.64
CA ARG A 542 20.99 13.02 -6.48
C ARG A 542 19.75 13.84 -6.79
N TYR A 543 19.81 14.74 -7.76
CA TYR A 543 18.67 15.48 -8.31
C TYR A 543 18.26 14.89 -9.65
N VAL A 544 17.07 14.33 -9.69
CA VAL A 544 16.42 13.86 -10.92
C VAL A 544 15.83 15.05 -11.68
N LYS A 545 15.43 16.10 -10.93
CA LYS A 545 14.94 17.37 -11.46
C LYS A 545 15.28 18.51 -10.50
N PRO A 546 15.95 19.59 -10.96
CA PRO A 546 16.53 19.73 -12.31
C PRO A 546 17.75 18.84 -12.54
N LEU A 547 18.08 18.57 -13.81
CA LEU A 547 19.34 17.91 -14.19
C LEU A 547 20.52 18.87 -14.00
N ASP A 548 21.69 18.33 -13.72
CA ASP A 548 22.93 19.09 -13.61
C ASP A 548 23.31 19.74 -14.95
N PRO A 549 23.57 21.05 -14.99
CA PRO A 549 23.95 21.74 -16.21
C PRO A 549 25.28 21.25 -16.81
N ARG A 550 26.14 20.60 -16.02
CA ARG A 550 27.43 20.02 -16.48
C ARG A 550 27.27 18.71 -17.25
N LEU A 551 26.08 18.11 -17.27
CA LEU A 551 25.81 16.81 -17.92
C LEU A 551 26.30 16.75 -19.36
N GLU A 552 26.02 17.75 -20.20
CA GLU A 552 26.45 17.80 -21.60
C GLU A 552 27.96 17.78 -21.70
N SER A 553 28.67 18.57 -20.90
CA SER A 553 30.12 18.63 -20.88
C SER A 553 30.77 17.30 -20.50
N TRP A 554 30.17 16.57 -19.57
CA TRP A 554 30.62 15.21 -19.22
C TRP A 554 30.34 14.22 -20.35
N ALA A 555 29.13 14.25 -20.91
CA ALA A 555 28.70 13.35 -21.96
C ALA A 555 29.60 13.45 -23.21
N ARG A 556 29.99 14.66 -23.61
CA ARG A 556 30.91 14.90 -24.78
C ARG A 556 32.32 14.33 -24.60
N ARG A 557 32.73 14.04 -23.37
CA ARG A 557 34.09 13.53 -23.07
C ARG A 557 34.15 12.01 -22.96
N HIS A 558 33.02 11.33 -23.12
CA HIS A 558 32.96 9.87 -23.01
C HIS A 558 32.37 9.25 -24.26
N PRO A 559 32.92 8.14 -24.75
CA PRO A 559 32.40 7.45 -25.94
C PRO A 559 31.02 6.83 -25.74
N ALA A 560 30.63 6.55 -24.48
CA ALA A 560 29.33 5.98 -24.16
C ALA A 560 28.72 6.66 -22.91
N VAL A 561 27.42 6.90 -22.94
CA VAL A 561 26.64 7.46 -21.82
C VAL A 561 25.54 6.47 -21.42
N LEU A 562 25.54 6.09 -20.16
CA LEU A 562 24.54 5.19 -19.61
C LEU A 562 23.88 5.83 -18.37
N THR A 563 22.60 5.55 -18.18
CA THR A 563 21.87 5.92 -16.96
C THR A 563 21.44 4.68 -16.21
N LEU A 564 21.33 4.78 -14.88
CA LEU A 564 20.91 3.69 -14.01
C LEU A 564 19.89 4.18 -12.98
N GLU A 565 18.68 3.63 -13.06
CA GLU A 565 17.56 3.97 -12.18
C GLU A 565 16.69 2.74 -11.84
N ASP A 566 15.98 2.77 -10.72
CA ASP A 566 14.99 1.76 -10.31
C ASP A 566 13.53 2.22 -10.52
N ASN A 567 13.31 3.01 -11.55
CA ASN A 567 12.02 3.46 -12.06
C ASN A 567 11.79 2.85 -13.44
N VAL A 568 10.56 2.88 -13.96
CA VAL A 568 10.29 2.48 -15.34
C VAL A 568 11.04 3.39 -16.32
N ALA A 569 11.56 2.81 -17.42
CA ALA A 569 12.33 3.54 -18.42
C ALA A 569 11.53 4.71 -19.02
N THR A 570 10.25 4.46 -19.30
CA THR A 570 9.36 5.45 -19.92
C THR A 570 9.14 6.66 -19.00
N GLY A 571 9.61 7.82 -19.43
CA GLY A 571 9.48 9.08 -18.69
C GLY A 571 10.31 9.16 -17.40
N GLY A 572 11.14 8.15 -17.07
CA GLY A 572 12.02 8.12 -15.91
C GLY A 572 13.24 9.05 -16.01
N PHE A 573 14.21 8.85 -15.14
CA PHE A 573 15.43 9.64 -15.08
C PHE A 573 16.25 9.51 -16.39
N GLY A 574 16.43 8.28 -16.89
CA GLY A 574 17.15 8.03 -18.13
C GLY A 574 16.51 8.70 -19.34
N SER A 575 15.17 8.75 -19.40
CA SER A 575 14.44 9.53 -20.41
C SER A 575 14.79 11.02 -20.33
N ALA A 576 14.89 11.61 -19.11
CA ALA A 576 15.28 13.01 -18.94
C ALA A 576 16.69 13.29 -19.49
N VAL A 577 17.63 12.41 -19.18
CA VAL A 577 19.00 12.51 -19.66
C VAL A 577 19.05 12.39 -21.19
N ALA A 578 18.31 11.42 -21.76
CA ALA A 578 18.22 11.25 -23.20
C ALA A 578 17.60 12.46 -23.91
N GLU A 579 16.49 13.01 -23.39
CA GLU A 579 15.85 14.24 -23.87
C GLU A 579 16.82 15.42 -23.87
N ARG A 580 17.62 15.56 -22.80
CA ARG A 580 18.61 16.64 -22.67
C ARG A 580 19.76 16.52 -23.65
N LEU A 581 20.21 15.30 -23.93
CA LEU A 581 21.41 15.04 -24.79
C LEU A 581 21.07 14.84 -26.27
N ALA A 582 19.83 14.52 -26.62
CA ALA A 582 19.38 14.30 -27.98
C ALA A 582 19.67 15.47 -28.95
N PRO A 583 19.47 16.77 -28.58
CA PRO A 583 19.82 17.92 -29.43
C PRO A 583 21.31 18.00 -29.79
N HIS A 584 22.14 17.32 -28.99
CA HIS A 584 23.60 17.29 -29.19
C HIS A 584 24.08 16.05 -29.93
N GLY A 585 23.17 15.16 -30.38
CA GLY A 585 23.48 13.93 -31.07
C GLY A 585 24.15 12.87 -30.18
N ILE A 586 24.03 12.97 -28.86
CA ILE A 586 24.66 12.04 -27.92
C ILE A 586 23.64 10.95 -27.54
N PRO A 587 23.86 9.68 -27.93
CA PRO A 587 22.98 8.59 -27.56
C PRO A 587 23.14 8.22 -26.08
N VAL A 588 22.04 7.78 -25.46
CA VAL A 588 22.02 7.36 -24.06
C VAL A 588 21.46 5.94 -23.95
N THR A 589 22.20 5.06 -23.32
CA THR A 589 21.72 3.72 -22.94
C THR A 589 21.04 3.79 -21.60
N VAL A 590 19.72 3.59 -21.58
CA VAL A 590 18.91 3.65 -20.36
C VAL A 590 18.83 2.27 -19.71
N MET A 591 19.31 2.15 -18.48
CA MET A 591 19.16 0.98 -17.62
C MET A 591 18.12 1.27 -16.55
N ALA A 592 16.96 0.67 -16.68
CA ALA A 592 15.79 0.96 -15.88
C ALA A 592 14.84 -0.25 -15.84
N VAL A 593 13.78 -0.15 -15.07
CA VAL A 593 12.70 -1.14 -15.06
C VAL A 593 11.97 -1.10 -16.42
N PRO A 594 11.68 -2.25 -17.05
CA PRO A 594 10.95 -2.28 -18.31
C PRO A 594 9.50 -1.80 -18.15
N ASP A 595 8.82 -1.55 -19.26
CA ASP A 595 7.38 -1.21 -19.28
C ASP A 595 6.53 -2.45 -18.95
N ALA A 596 6.57 -2.83 -17.67
CA ALA A 596 5.86 -3.99 -17.12
C ALA A 596 5.63 -3.84 -15.63
N PHE A 597 4.55 -4.49 -15.13
CA PHE A 597 4.38 -4.70 -13.70
C PHE A 597 5.32 -5.82 -13.23
N ILE A 598 6.08 -5.54 -12.18
CA ILE A 598 7.06 -6.48 -11.64
C ILE A 598 6.41 -7.31 -10.52
N GLU A 599 6.60 -8.63 -10.56
CA GLU A 599 6.10 -9.57 -9.55
C GLU A 599 6.72 -9.33 -8.16
N GLN A 600 6.17 -10.02 -7.16
CA GLN A 600 6.74 -10.07 -5.82
C GLN A 600 8.01 -10.93 -5.79
N GLY A 601 8.93 -10.58 -4.90
CA GLY A 601 10.17 -11.34 -4.70
C GLY A 601 11.16 -10.59 -3.80
N ALA A 602 12.31 -11.18 -3.51
CA ALA A 602 13.36 -10.44 -2.82
C ALA A 602 13.92 -9.34 -3.74
N GLN A 603 14.17 -8.15 -3.21
CA GLN A 603 14.68 -7.02 -4.01
C GLN A 603 15.91 -7.39 -4.83
N SER A 604 16.86 -8.11 -4.22
CA SER A 604 18.11 -8.51 -4.90
C SER A 604 17.85 -9.48 -6.04
N GLU A 605 16.89 -10.41 -5.92
CA GLU A 605 16.52 -11.33 -6.99
C GLU A 605 15.87 -10.58 -8.15
N LEU A 606 14.95 -9.65 -7.86
CA LEU A 606 14.28 -8.84 -8.87
C LEU A 606 15.26 -7.92 -9.61
N LEU A 607 16.15 -7.23 -8.88
CA LEU A 607 17.18 -6.39 -9.51
C LEU A 607 18.12 -7.21 -10.41
N LYS A 608 18.50 -8.41 -9.98
CA LYS A 608 19.31 -9.34 -10.79
C LYS A 608 18.58 -9.77 -12.07
N GLN A 609 17.29 -10.14 -11.97
CA GLN A 609 16.48 -10.49 -13.16
C GLN A 609 16.36 -9.33 -14.15
N LEU A 610 16.31 -8.11 -13.65
CA LEU A 610 16.23 -6.90 -14.45
C LEU A 610 17.59 -6.44 -15.00
N GLY A 611 18.69 -7.12 -14.62
CA GLY A 611 20.05 -6.69 -14.99
C GLY A 611 20.49 -5.39 -14.34
N LEU A 612 19.85 -5.01 -13.23
CA LEU A 612 20.12 -3.80 -12.46
C LEU A 612 21.00 -4.08 -11.23
N ASP A 613 21.65 -5.23 -11.19
CA ASP A 613 22.72 -5.58 -10.25
C ASP A 613 24.12 -5.23 -10.84
N ALA A 614 25.16 -5.24 -10.02
CA ALA A 614 26.50 -4.82 -10.46
C ALA A 614 27.05 -5.66 -11.66
N PRO A 615 26.91 -7.00 -11.70
CA PRO A 615 27.28 -7.79 -12.87
C PRO A 615 26.49 -7.43 -14.13
N GLY A 616 25.18 -7.22 -14.03
CA GLY A 616 24.30 -6.85 -15.14
C GLY A 616 24.65 -5.47 -15.71
N VAL A 617 24.89 -4.50 -14.81
CA VAL A 617 25.35 -3.14 -15.21
C VAL A 617 26.70 -3.20 -15.92
N ALA A 618 27.68 -3.95 -15.38
CA ALA A 618 28.99 -4.10 -16.02
C ALA A 618 28.87 -4.78 -17.40
N ALA A 619 28.02 -5.80 -17.53
CA ALA A 619 27.78 -6.47 -18.81
C ALA A 619 27.17 -5.50 -19.85
N ARG A 620 26.20 -4.67 -19.45
CA ARG A 620 25.57 -3.69 -20.35
C ARG A 620 26.56 -2.60 -20.80
N ILE A 621 27.45 -2.14 -19.89
CA ILE A 621 28.50 -1.17 -20.25
C ILE A 621 29.42 -1.74 -21.32
N ARG A 622 29.90 -3.00 -21.15
CA ARG A 622 30.75 -3.66 -22.17
C ARG A 622 30.03 -3.75 -23.52
N GLN A 623 28.77 -4.15 -23.51
CA GLN A 623 27.97 -4.22 -24.73
C GLN A 623 27.84 -2.85 -25.42
N THR A 624 27.54 -1.79 -24.67
CA THR A 624 27.39 -0.44 -25.21
C THR A 624 28.71 0.09 -25.79
N LEU A 625 29.85 -0.22 -25.16
CA LEU A 625 31.15 0.15 -25.67
C LEU A 625 31.47 -0.57 -27.01
N ALA A 626 31.20 -1.87 -27.08
CA ALA A 626 31.39 -2.64 -28.32
C ALA A 626 30.45 -2.15 -29.45
N GLU A 627 29.21 -1.78 -29.13
CA GLU A 627 28.26 -1.17 -30.07
C GLU A 627 28.79 0.19 -30.60
N ALA A 628 29.38 1.01 -29.72
CA ALA A 628 29.96 2.31 -30.09
C ALA A 628 31.18 2.20 -31.02
N GLU A 629 32.01 1.18 -30.81
CA GLU A 629 33.18 0.91 -31.69
C GLU A 629 32.79 0.45 -33.12
N THR A 630 31.61 -0.16 -33.26
CA THR A 630 31.11 -0.68 -34.54
C THR A 630 30.29 0.32 -35.34
N MET A 631 29.90 1.45 -34.75
CA MET A 631 29.15 2.50 -35.46
C MET A 631 30.08 3.24 -36.43
N PRO A 632 29.72 3.36 -37.74
CA PRO A 632 30.50 4.14 -38.69
C PRO A 632 30.52 5.61 -38.22
N GLU A 633 31.70 6.25 -38.32
CA GLU A 633 31.81 7.69 -38.10
C GLU A 633 30.73 8.43 -38.90
N PRO A 634 29.99 9.38 -38.31
CA PRO A 634 29.04 10.17 -39.06
C PRO A 634 29.79 10.84 -40.24
N ALA A 635 29.35 10.53 -41.45
CA ALA A 635 29.92 11.11 -42.65
C ALA A 635 29.86 12.64 -42.54
N ILE A 636 30.99 13.28 -42.31
CA ILE A 636 31.14 14.73 -42.36
C ILE A 636 30.76 15.12 -43.78
N GLN A 637 29.54 15.64 -43.99
CA GLN A 637 29.23 16.28 -45.28
C GLN A 637 30.14 17.50 -45.40
N PRO A 638 31.02 17.57 -46.38
CA PRO A 638 31.81 18.76 -46.64
C PRO A 638 30.82 19.89 -46.97
N GLY A 639 30.96 21.00 -46.27
CA GLY A 639 30.07 22.14 -46.27
C GLY A 639 29.64 22.59 -47.67
N SER A 640 28.35 22.92 -47.75
CA SER A 640 27.79 23.81 -48.75
C SER A 640 27.46 25.15 -48.12
#